data_c9d57471faf53f773cec0cb2f1f689bf
#
_entry.id   c9d57471faf53f773cec0cb2f1f689bf
#
_cell.length_a   1.000
_cell.length_b   1.000
_cell.length_c   1.000
_cell.angle_alpha   90.00
_cell.angle_beta   90.00
_cell.angle_gamma   90.00
#
_symmetry.space_group_name_H-M   'P 1'
#
loop_
_entity.id
_entity.type
_entity.pdbx_description
1 polymer ?
#
loop_
_entity_poly.entity_id
_entity_poly.type
_entity_poly.pdbx_seq_one_letter_code
_entity_poly.pdbx_strand_id
1 'polypeptide(L)'
;LEIKMLNVRLPDGSSRQFEGPVTVAQVASSIAPSLAKAALAGKVNGKVVDTSFLIESDADLAIVTDKDPEGLDVIRHSTAHLLAYAVKELFPEAQVTIGPVIDNGFYYDFSYKRPFTPDDLVAIEKKMAELAKKDEPVSRKVLPRDEAVAYFKSLGEHYKAEIIASIPANEDVSLYSEGGFTDLCRGPHVPSTGKLKVFKLMKLAGAYWRGDSKNEMLQRVYGTAWAKKEDQEQYLHMLEEAEKRDHRKLGKQLDLFHFQEEAPGLIFWHPKGWTVWQQVEQYMRKTYQSTGYNEVKAPQILDVTLWQKTGHWDNYRDNMFTTESENRSYALKPMNCPGHVQIYNAGLRSYRDLPLRYGEFGQCHRNESSGALHGLMRVRGFTQDDGHVFCTEEQIAPEVIAFHAQAMKVYEDFGFENIDVKIALRPENRIGSDEVWDQAEEALRSALRGCGVEWTELPGEGAFYGPKIEYHLKDSLGRPWQVGTMQVDFSMPGRLGAEYVAEDNTRKVPVMLHRAIVGSMERFIGILIENYAGALPLWLAPVQVAILNISDAQASYVKEVEARLKAAGLRVHADLRNEKITYKIREHSVQKLPYILVVGDKERDANTVAVRARGNVDLGVMSIDALLERLQSEVATKAK
;
A
#
# COMPACT_ATOMS: atom_id res chain seq x y z
N LEU A 1 54.59 30.71 5.53
CA LEU A 1 53.33 30.20 5.08
C LEU A 1 52.62 29.64 6.31
N GLU A 2 51.62 30.35 6.85
CA GLU A 2 50.73 29.80 7.88
C GLU A 2 50.01 28.60 7.28
N ILE A 3 50.26 27.41 7.83
CA ILE A 3 49.53 26.20 7.48
C ILE A 3 48.10 26.41 8.01
N LYS A 4 47.14 26.62 7.11
CA LYS A 4 45.74 26.78 7.49
C LYS A 4 45.24 25.43 8.01
N MET A 5 45.03 25.35 9.32
CA MET A 5 44.46 24.14 9.96
C MET A 5 42.99 23.98 9.54
N LEU A 6 42.63 22.79 9.07
CA LEU A 6 41.29 22.39 8.74
C LEU A 6 40.60 21.78 9.96
N ASN A 7 39.41 22.26 10.32
CA ASN A 7 38.63 21.76 11.45
C ASN A 7 37.45 20.89 10.95
N VAL A 8 37.43 19.64 11.37
CA VAL A 8 36.30 18.72 11.12
C VAL A 8 35.55 18.48 12.42
N ARG A 9 34.30 18.93 12.48
CA ARG A 9 33.41 18.75 13.64
C ARG A 9 32.66 17.45 13.52
N LEU A 10 32.65 16.65 14.61
CA LEU A 10 31.97 15.36 14.68
C LEU A 10 30.60 15.47 15.39
N PRO A 11 29.71 14.48 15.26
CA PRO A 11 28.36 14.51 15.84
C PRO A 11 28.31 14.60 17.37
N ASP A 12 29.37 14.16 18.06
CA ASP A 12 29.54 14.26 19.51
C ASP A 12 30.00 15.65 19.99
N GLY A 13 30.13 16.60 19.05
CA GLY A 13 30.61 17.97 19.32
C GLY A 13 32.15 18.11 19.39
N SER A 14 32.91 17.02 19.32
CA SER A 14 34.37 17.07 19.23
C SER A 14 34.83 17.55 17.85
N SER A 15 36.05 18.11 17.80
CA SER A 15 36.67 18.56 16.55
C SER A 15 38.03 17.89 16.34
N ARG A 16 38.32 17.56 15.08
CA ARG A 16 39.65 17.08 14.64
C ARG A 16 40.28 18.11 13.75
N GLN A 17 41.58 18.33 13.94
CA GLN A 17 42.37 19.30 13.17
C GLN A 17 43.35 18.58 12.25
N PHE A 18 43.45 19.05 11.01
CA PHE A 18 44.34 18.50 9.98
C PHE A 18 45.15 19.62 9.32
N GLU A 19 46.37 19.34 8.91
CA GLU A 19 47.29 20.31 8.29
C GLU A 19 46.98 20.57 6.79
N GLY A 20 45.78 20.26 6.33
CA GLY A 20 45.33 20.44 4.94
C GLY A 20 44.14 19.60 4.59
N PRO A 21 43.78 19.54 3.30
CA PRO A 21 42.65 18.71 2.83
C PRO A 21 42.78 17.26 3.28
N VAL A 22 41.65 16.68 3.71
CA VAL A 22 41.60 15.33 4.29
C VAL A 22 40.42 14.55 3.75
N THR A 23 40.60 13.26 3.49
CA THR A 23 39.47 12.42 3.06
C THR A 23 38.61 11.95 4.23
N VAL A 24 37.36 11.64 3.97
CA VAL A 24 36.47 11.02 4.96
C VAL A 24 37.10 9.76 5.58
N ALA A 25 37.76 8.93 4.78
CA ALA A 25 38.45 7.72 5.24
C ALA A 25 39.62 8.05 6.20
N GLN A 26 40.39 9.11 5.93
CA GLN A 26 41.47 9.54 6.81
C GLN A 26 40.91 10.08 8.14
N VAL A 27 39.82 10.84 8.11
CA VAL A 27 39.15 11.28 9.35
C VAL A 27 38.67 10.09 10.15
N ALA A 28 37.97 9.11 9.51
CA ALA A 28 37.53 7.89 10.17
C ALA A 28 38.70 7.13 10.83
N SER A 29 39.83 7.03 10.12
CA SER A 29 41.07 6.38 10.64
C SER A 29 41.67 7.13 11.83
N SER A 30 41.59 8.45 11.85
CA SER A 30 42.08 9.29 12.97
C SER A 30 41.22 9.14 14.24
N ILE A 31 39.94 8.70 14.09
CA ILE A 31 39.03 8.45 15.21
C ILE A 31 39.32 7.07 15.79
N ALA A 32 39.19 6.02 14.97
CA ALA A 32 39.49 4.64 15.36
C ALA A 32 39.67 3.73 14.12
N PRO A 33 40.63 2.77 14.16
CA PRO A 33 40.79 1.79 13.08
C PRO A 33 39.52 0.93 12.80
N SER A 34 38.75 0.63 13.84
CA SER A 34 37.49 -0.09 13.71
C SER A 34 36.43 0.72 12.95
N LEU A 35 36.38 2.03 13.18
CA LEU A 35 35.47 2.94 12.48
C LEU A 35 35.87 3.09 11.01
N ALA A 36 37.15 3.22 10.72
CA ALA A 36 37.67 3.25 9.35
C ALA A 36 37.28 1.97 8.57
N LYS A 37 37.39 0.82 9.23
CA LYS A 37 36.99 -0.46 8.64
C LYS A 37 35.47 -0.56 8.46
N ALA A 38 34.65 0.04 9.32
CA ALA A 38 33.18 0.01 9.25
C ALA A 38 32.63 1.07 8.28
N ALA A 39 33.38 2.11 7.96
CA ALA A 39 32.93 3.21 7.12
C ALA A 39 32.53 2.75 5.72
N LEU A 40 31.33 3.16 5.30
CA LEU A 40 30.77 2.96 3.97
C LEU A 40 30.72 4.26 3.18
N ALA A 41 30.47 5.39 3.87
CA ALA A 41 30.40 6.73 3.33
C ALA A 41 30.65 7.77 4.42
N GLY A 42 30.60 9.05 4.10
CA GLY A 42 30.59 10.16 5.05
C GLY A 42 29.41 11.10 4.77
N LYS A 43 28.89 11.75 5.82
CA LYS A 43 27.88 12.80 5.69
C LYS A 43 28.54 14.14 5.99
N VAL A 44 28.95 14.85 4.93
CA VAL A 44 29.66 16.14 4.99
C VAL A 44 28.64 17.26 4.83
N ASN A 45 28.51 18.12 5.83
CA ASN A 45 27.53 19.22 5.84
C ASN A 45 26.12 18.78 5.41
N GLY A 46 25.70 17.61 5.91
CA GLY A 46 24.39 17.02 5.60
C GLY A 46 24.30 16.21 4.30
N LYS A 47 25.31 16.26 3.41
CA LYS A 47 25.32 15.51 2.15
C LYS A 47 26.13 14.21 2.29
N VAL A 48 25.57 13.09 1.87
CA VAL A 48 26.25 11.79 1.86
C VAL A 48 27.22 11.74 0.66
N VAL A 49 28.48 11.36 0.93
CA VAL A 49 29.60 11.33 -0.02
C VAL A 49 30.46 10.08 0.18
N ASP A 50 31.29 9.75 -0.81
CA ASP A 50 32.23 8.62 -0.74
C ASP A 50 33.24 8.76 0.40
N THR A 51 33.79 7.66 0.88
CA THR A 51 34.89 7.69 1.84
C THR A 51 36.17 8.34 1.29
N SER A 52 36.32 8.39 -0.04
CA SER A 52 37.40 9.07 -0.76
C SER A 52 37.16 10.56 -0.97
N PHE A 53 36.00 11.10 -0.60
CA PHE A 53 35.67 12.52 -0.75
C PHE A 53 36.67 13.39 0.04
N LEU A 54 37.21 14.40 -0.64
CA LEU A 54 38.19 15.32 -0.07
C LEU A 54 37.48 16.52 0.57
N ILE A 55 37.69 16.71 1.87
CA ILE A 55 37.22 17.85 2.65
C ILE A 55 38.31 18.91 2.57
N GLU A 56 38.02 20.05 1.95
CA GLU A 56 38.98 21.12 1.67
C GLU A 56 38.78 22.36 2.56
N SER A 57 37.72 22.43 3.31
CA SER A 57 37.36 23.51 4.23
C SER A 57 36.69 22.94 5.48
N ASP A 58 36.62 23.76 6.55
CA ASP A 58 35.94 23.40 7.79
C ASP A 58 34.55 22.84 7.49
N ALA A 59 34.23 21.69 8.09
CA ALA A 59 32.99 20.96 7.81
C ALA A 59 32.51 20.15 9.00
N ASP A 60 31.21 19.88 9.00
CA ASP A 60 30.57 18.87 9.85
C ASP A 60 30.67 17.52 9.15
N LEU A 61 31.14 16.49 9.86
CA LEU A 61 31.26 15.14 9.32
C LEU A 61 30.68 14.09 10.27
N ALA A 62 29.72 13.28 9.77
CA ALA A 62 29.35 12.02 10.38
C ALA A 62 29.86 10.87 9.50
N ILE A 63 30.48 9.85 10.10
CA ILE A 63 30.87 8.63 9.38
C ILE A 63 29.65 7.73 9.27
N VAL A 64 29.30 7.37 8.04
CA VAL A 64 28.17 6.49 7.72
C VAL A 64 28.64 5.04 7.70
N THR A 65 27.97 4.20 8.46
CA THR A 65 28.27 2.76 8.60
C THR A 65 27.05 1.90 8.22
N ASP A 66 27.16 0.59 8.33
CA ASP A 66 26.09 -0.37 8.12
C ASP A 66 24.94 -0.29 9.16
N LYS A 67 25.10 0.51 10.20
CA LYS A 67 24.08 0.74 11.23
C LYS A 67 23.18 1.94 10.90
N ASP A 68 23.58 2.75 9.95
CA ASP A 68 22.88 3.96 9.55
C ASP A 68 21.96 3.66 8.36
N PRO A 69 20.75 4.26 8.28
CA PRO A 69 19.84 4.08 7.14
C PRO A 69 20.52 4.41 5.80
N GLU A 70 21.26 5.52 5.74
CA GLU A 70 22.01 5.93 4.54
C GLU A 70 23.08 4.91 4.15
N GLY A 71 23.66 4.20 5.13
CA GLY A 71 24.63 3.13 4.87
C GLY A 71 24.01 1.94 4.14
N LEU A 72 22.79 1.58 4.48
CA LEU A 72 22.05 0.53 3.78
C LEU A 72 21.71 0.94 2.34
N ASP A 73 21.36 2.20 2.10
CA ASP A 73 21.11 2.72 0.74
C ASP A 73 22.41 2.70 -0.10
N VAL A 74 23.55 3.04 0.48
CA VAL A 74 24.86 2.93 -0.19
C VAL A 74 25.19 1.47 -0.53
N ILE A 75 24.89 0.51 0.35
CA ILE A 75 25.03 -0.93 0.08
C ILE A 75 24.14 -1.34 -1.09
N ARG A 76 22.87 -0.98 -1.09
CA ARG A 76 21.90 -1.31 -2.15
C ARG A 76 22.32 -0.72 -3.49
N HIS A 77 22.71 0.55 -3.50
CA HIS A 77 23.17 1.25 -4.69
C HIS A 77 24.42 0.58 -5.30
N SER A 78 25.40 0.28 -4.46
CA SER A 78 26.63 -0.38 -4.90
C SER A 78 26.36 -1.83 -5.36
N THR A 79 25.38 -2.52 -4.74
CA THR A 79 24.99 -3.87 -5.17
C THR A 79 24.30 -3.84 -6.54
N ALA A 80 23.57 -2.77 -6.89
CA ALA A 80 23.05 -2.59 -8.24
C ALA A 80 24.16 -2.49 -9.28
N HIS A 81 25.27 -1.81 -8.98
CA HIS A 81 26.46 -1.76 -9.84
C HIS A 81 27.15 -3.12 -9.92
N LEU A 82 27.29 -3.83 -8.81
CA LEU A 82 27.83 -5.19 -8.78
C LEU A 82 27.01 -6.14 -9.65
N LEU A 83 25.67 -5.98 -9.68
CA LEU A 83 24.80 -6.72 -10.60
C LEU A 83 25.13 -6.40 -12.06
N ALA A 84 25.26 -5.11 -12.42
CA ALA A 84 25.61 -4.69 -13.77
C ALA A 84 26.99 -5.22 -14.18
N TYR A 85 27.96 -5.18 -13.28
CA TYR A 85 29.29 -5.76 -13.50
C TYR A 85 29.20 -7.27 -13.76
N ALA A 86 28.46 -8.02 -12.95
CA ALA A 86 28.30 -9.46 -13.13
C ALA A 86 27.60 -9.80 -14.46
N VAL A 87 26.59 -9.01 -14.86
CA VAL A 87 25.91 -9.19 -16.15
C VAL A 87 26.89 -8.92 -17.31
N LYS A 88 27.69 -7.87 -17.25
CA LYS A 88 28.70 -7.58 -18.30
C LYS A 88 29.77 -8.66 -18.42
N GLU A 89 30.18 -9.28 -17.31
CA GLU A 89 31.13 -10.40 -17.30
C GLU A 89 30.57 -11.66 -17.94
N LEU A 90 29.27 -11.96 -17.74
CA LEU A 90 28.62 -13.15 -18.27
C LEU A 90 28.01 -12.94 -19.67
N PHE A 91 27.53 -11.72 -19.91
CA PHE A 91 26.81 -11.33 -21.14
C PHE A 91 27.39 -10.01 -21.68
N PRO A 92 28.59 -10.01 -22.26
CA PRO A 92 29.29 -8.78 -22.70
C PRO A 92 28.50 -7.90 -23.67
N GLU A 93 27.60 -8.51 -24.47
CA GLU A 93 26.74 -7.78 -25.42
C GLU A 93 25.52 -7.10 -24.76
N ALA A 94 25.19 -7.41 -23.50
CA ALA A 94 24.09 -6.77 -22.79
C ALA A 94 24.40 -5.29 -22.57
N GLN A 95 23.45 -4.42 -22.91
CA GLN A 95 23.54 -2.97 -22.67
C GLN A 95 23.05 -2.64 -21.27
N VAL A 96 23.82 -1.85 -20.55
CA VAL A 96 23.43 -1.38 -19.20
C VAL A 96 22.71 -0.03 -19.31
N THR A 97 21.65 0.18 -18.52
CA THR A 97 20.88 1.43 -18.54
C THR A 97 20.90 2.15 -17.19
N ILE A 98 19.97 1.88 -16.31
CA ILE A 98 19.87 2.50 -14.98
C ILE A 98 19.64 1.46 -13.89
N GLY A 99 20.15 1.74 -12.69
CA GLY A 99 20.04 0.86 -11.51
C GLY A 99 19.77 1.62 -10.22
N PRO A 100 18.55 2.15 -10.00
CA PRO A 100 18.23 2.88 -8.78
C PRO A 100 17.99 1.96 -7.58
N VAL A 101 18.16 2.55 -6.39
CA VAL A 101 17.68 1.98 -5.13
C VAL A 101 16.16 2.11 -5.06
N ILE A 102 15.52 1.11 -4.49
CA ILE A 102 14.09 1.08 -4.15
C ILE A 102 13.93 0.60 -2.71
N ASP A 103 12.70 0.68 -2.19
CA ASP A 103 12.39 0.16 -0.86
C ASP A 103 12.82 -1.32 -0.74
N ASN A 104 13.66 -1.59 0.27
CA ASN A 104 14.21 -2.92 0.58
C ASN A 104 15.03 -3.59 -0.53
N GLY A 105 15.52 -2.82 -1.52
CA GLY A 105 16.30 -3.42 -2.59
C GLY A 105 16.78 -2.43 -3.65
N PHE A 106 16.94 -2.96 -4.83
CA PHE A 106 17.38 -2.25 -6.02
C PHE A 106 16.86 -2.97 -7.27
N TYR A 107 16.95 -2.34 -8.41
CA TYR A 107 16.87 -3.02 -9.70
C TYR A 107 17.92 -2.48 -10.66
N TYR A 108 18.13 -3.20 -11.76
CA TYR A 108 18.91 -2.72 -12.89
C TYR A 108 18.25 -3.14 -14.19
N ASP A 109 18.20 -2.22 -15.16
CA ASP A 109 17.59 -2.43 -16.46
C ASP A 109 18.65 -2.73 -17.53
N PHE A 110 18.38 -3.76 -18.35
CA PHE A 110 19.27 -4.23 -19.40
C PHE A 110 18.53 -4.34 -20.73
N SER A 111 19.18 -3.95 -21.83
CA SER A 111 18.79 -4.38 -23.17
C SER A 111 19.68 -5.54 -23.60
N TYR A 112 19.08 -6.65 -24.02
CA TYR A 112 19.80 -7.83 -24.45
C TYR A 112 19.00 -8.61 -25.48
N LYS A 113 19.68 -9.25 -26.43
CA LYS A 113 19.10 -9.95 -27.61
C LYS A 113 18.13 -11.07 -27.28
N ARG A 114 18.16 -11.64 -26.08
CA ARG A 114 17.23 -12.64 -25.59
C ARG A 114 16.76 -12.32 -24.16
N PRO A 115 15.59 -12.81 -23.75
CA PRO A 115 15.17 -12.71 -22.35
C PRO A 115 16.15 -13.44 -21.41
N PHE A 116 16.41 -12.86 -20.25
CA PHE A 116 17.03 -13.57 -19.15
C PHE A 116 16.07 -14.62 -18.59
N THR A 117 16.63 -15.72 -18.12
CA THR A 117 15.90 -16.84 -17.52
C THR A 117 16.15 -16.91 -16.01
N PRO A 118 15.36 -17.67 -15.24
CA PRO A 118 15.67 -17.95 -13.85
C PRO A 118 17.07 -18.56 -13.62
N ASP A 119 17.55 -19.38 -14.56
CA ASP A 119 18.90 -19.97 -14.48
C ASP A 119 19.98 -18.90 -14.69
N ASP A 120 19.72 -17.91 -15.55
CA ASP A 120 20.62 -16.76 -15.69
C ASP A 120 20.73 -15.98 -14.38
N LEU A 121 19.61 -15.76 -13.65
CA LEU A 121 19.65 -15.10 -12.33
C LEU A 121 20.56 -15.84 -11.36
N VAL A 122 20.49 -17.17 -11.31
CA VAL A 122 21.34 -17.99 -10.44
C VAL A 122 22.82 -17.82 -10.84
N ALA A 123 23.12 -17.83 -12.12
CA ALA A 123 24.48 -17.64 -12.64
C ALA A 123 25.00 -16.22 -12.34
N ILE A 124 24.17 -15.19 -12.51
CA ILE A 124 24.51 -13.80 -12.23
C ILE A 124 24.76 -13.62 -10.73
N GLU A 125 23.89 -14.13 -9.85
CA GLU A 125 24.05 -14.03 -8.39
C GLU A 125 25.35 -14.69 -7.90
N LYS A 126 25.69 -15.87 -8.48
CA LYS A 126 26.96 -16.54 -8.22
C LYS A 126 28.14 -15.68 -8.65
N LYS A 127 28.09 -15.08 -9.86
CA LYS A 127 29.14 -14.20 -10.36
C LYS A 127 29.27 -12.95 -9.46
N MET A 128 28.19 -12.33 -9.03
CA MET A 128 28.22 -11.24 -8.06
C MET A 128 28.97 -11.62 -6.77
N ALA A 129 28.70 -12.81 -6.24
CA ALA A 129 29.40 -13.31 -5.05
C ALA A 129 30.90 -13.54 -5.30
N GLU A 130 31.29 -13.97 -6.49
CA GLU A 130 32.71 -14.11 -6.89
C GLU A 130 33.39 -12.73 -6.97
N LEU A 131 32.74 -11.73 -7.59
CA LEU A 131 33.25 -10.36 -7.72
C LEU A 131 33.36 -9.67 -6.35
N ALA A 132 32.34 -9.82 -5.50
CA ALA A 132 32.40 -9.27 -4.15
C ALA A 132 33.58 -9.82 -3.34
N LYS A 133 33.93 -11.10 -3.48
CA LYS A 133 35.07 -11.73 -2.79
C LYS A 133 36.44 -11.21 -3.25
N LYS A 134 36.53 -10.63 -4.46
CA LYS A 134 37.78 -10.05 -4.93
C LYS A 134 38.17 -8.80 -4.17
N ASP A 135 37.20 -8.15 -3.49
CA ASP A 135 37.38 -6.92 -2.69
C ASP A 135 38.06 -5.79 -3.49
N GLU A 136 37.60 -5.61 -4.73
CA GLU A 136 38.15 -4.59 -5.64
C GLU A 136 37.75 -3.19 -5.16
N PRO A 137 38.69 -2.22 -5.17
CA PRO A 137 38.40 -0.85 -4.77
C PRO A 137 37.40 -0.19 -5.74
N VAL A 138 36.49 0.59 -5.19
CA VAL A 138 35.59 1.44 -5.97
C VAL A 138 36.21 2.83 -6.08
N SER A 139 36.41 3.28 -7.32
CA SER A 139 37.04 4.58 -7.60
C SER A 139 36.08 5.49 -8.36
N ARG A 140 36.11 6.79 -8.04
CA ARG A 140 35.31 7.83 -8.67
C ARG A 140 36.20 8.69 -9.58
N LYS A 141 35.73 8.93 -10.81
CA LYS A 141 36.33 9.87 -11.76
C LYS A 141 35.28 10.86 -12.25
N VAL A 142 35.65 12.11 -12.41
CA VAL A 142 34.78 13.14 -12.99
C VAL A 142 35.33 13.47 -14.39
N LEU A 143 34.42 13.51 -15.37
CA LEU A 143 34.73 13.84 -16.76
C LEU A 143 33.79 14.92 -17.27
N PRO A 144 34.28 15.79 -18.19
CA PRO A 144 33.36 16.60 -19.01
C PRO A 144 32.33 15.73 -19.72
N ARG A 145 31.10 16.22 -19.83
CA ARG A 145 29.98 15.46 -20.43
C ARG A 145 30.33 14.81 -21.77
N ASP A 146 30.94 15.58 -22.69
CA ASP A 146 31.22 15.10 -24.06
C ASP A 146 32.33 14.03 -24.09
N GLU A 147 33.31 14.11 -23.19
CA GLU A 147 34.31 13.06 -23.00
C GLU A 147 33.67 11.77 -22.46
N ALA A 148 32.75 11.88 -21.52
CA ALA A 148 32.01 10.74 -21.00
C ALA A 148 31.11 10.09 -22.07
N VAL A 149 30.44 10.87 -22.92
CA VAL A 149 29.69 10.36 -24.07
C VAL A 149 30.60 9.57 -25.02
N ALA A 150 31.78 10.13 -25.36
CA ALA A 150 32.75 9.46 -26.23
C ALA A 150 33.26 8.16 -25.59
N TYR A 151 33.53 8.18 -24.30
CA TYR A 151 33.96 7.00 -23.54
C TYR A 151 32.94 5.86 -23.61
N PHE A 152 31.67 6.09 -23.27
CA PHE A 152 30.65 5.04 -23.32
C PHE A 152 30.34 4.58 -24.74
N LYS A 153 30.40 5.45 -25.74
CA LYS A 153 30.30 5.05 -27.15
C LYS A 153 31.44 4.10 -27.54
N SER A 154 32.66 4.34 -27.08
CA SER A 154 33.80 3.47 -27.35
C SER A 154 33.66 2.07 -26.72
N LEU A 155 32.90 1.96 -25.64
CA LEU A 155 32.56 0.69 -24.98
C LEU A 155 31.35 -0.01 -25.62
N GLY A 156 30.67 0.63 -26.59
CA GLY A 156 29.45 0.14 -27.19
C GLY A 156 28.20 0.32 -26.31
N GLU A 157 28.28 1.10 -25.22
CA GLU A 157 27.19 1.35 -24.27
C GLU A 157 26.31 2.53 -24.75
N HIS A 158 25.43 2.25 -25.70
CA HIS A 158 24.63 3.28 -26.38
C HIS A 158 23.63 3.97 -25.46
N TYR A 159 22.96 3.22 -24.57
CA TYR A 159 22.00 3.79 -23.61
C TYR A 159 22.68 4.74 -22.61
N LYS A 160 23.88 4.39 -22.11
CA LYS A 160 24.66 5.28 -21.24
C LYS A 160 25.06 6.55 -21.97
N ALA A 161 25.54 6.43 -23.21
CA ALA A 161 25.87 7.60 -24.02
C ALA A 161 24.64 8.50 -24.27
N GLU A 162 23.46 7.94 -24.50
CA GLU A 162 22.20 8.70 -24.65
C GLU A 162 21.78 9.41 -23.36
N ILE A 163 21.86 8.71 -22.21
CA ILE A 163 21.57 9.32 -20.90
C ILE A 163 22.49 10.52 -20.67
N ILE A 164 23.80 10.35 -20.88
CA ILE A 164 24.78 11.41 -20.64
C ILE A 164 24.54 12.59 -21.61
N ALA A 165 24.23 12.32 -22.87
CA ALA A 165 23.93 13.35 -23.85
C ALA A 165 22.70 14.21 -23.49
N SER A 166 21.79 13.71 -22.66
CA SER A 166 20.63 14.46 -22.16
C SER A 166 20.96 15.40 -20.97
N ILE A 167 22.15 15.29 -20.37
CA ILE A 167 22.66 16.17 -19.31
C ILE A 167 23.10 17.50 -19.93
N PRO A 168 22.90 18.66 -19.27
CA PRO A 168 23.36 19.95 -19.79
C PRO A 168 24.86 19.95 -20.14
N ALA A 169 25.23 20.62 -21.23
CA ALA A 169 26.59 20.58 -21.78
C ALA A 169 27.67 21.15 -20.86
N ASN A 170 27.29 22.01 -19.94
CA ASN A 170 28.16 22.65 -18.96
C ASN A 170 28.30 21.89 -17.64
N GLU A 171 27.73 20.67 -17.55
CA GLU A 171 27.82 19.85 -16.37
C GLU A 171 28.84 18.73 -16.56
N ASP A 172 29.71 18.55 -15.57
CA ASP A 172 30.58 17.40 -15.46
C ASP A 172 29.81 16.20 -14.90
N VAL A 173 30.19 15.01 -15.34
CA VAL A 173 29.56 13.75 -14.93
C VAL A 173 30.55 12.88 -14.16
N SER A 174 30.06 12.19 -13.13
CA SER A 174 30.87 11.25 -12.37
C SER A 174 30.70 9.83 -12.87
N LEU A 175 31.82 9.14 -12.98
CA LEU A 175 31.93 7.73 -13.32
C LEU A 175 32.47 6.98 -12.10
N TYR A 176 31.97 5.79 -11.87
CA TYR A 176 32.46 4.88 -10.85
C TYR A 176 32.97 3.60 -11.50
N SER A 177 34.17 3.19 -11.08
CA SER A 177 34.83 1.99 -11.61
C SER A 177 35.10 1.01 -10.47
N GLU A 178 34.82 -0.26 -10.74
CA GLU A 178 35.11 -1.41 -9.88
C GLU A 178 35.64 -2.55 -10.75
N GLY A 179 36.88 -2.96 -10.52
CA GLY A 179 37.55 -3.93 -11.38
C GLY A 179 37.54 -3.54 -12.85
N GLY A 180 37.00 -4.41 -13.69
CA GLY A 180 36.89 -4.18 -15.15
C GLY A 180 35.63 -3.42 -15.59
N PHE A 181 34.76 -3.01 -14.70
CA PHE A 181 33.49 -2.36 -14.98
C PHE A 181 33.49 -0.88 -14.61
N THR A 182 32.92 -0.04 -15.47
CA THR A 182 32.73 1.40 -15.22
C THR A 182 31.31 1.80 -15.57
N ASP A 183 30.68 2.54 -14.67
CA ASP A 183 29.32 3.03 -14.86
C ASP A 183 29.18 4.53 -14.61
N LEU A 184 28.17 5.15 -15.25
CA LEU A 184 27.70 6.50 -14.96
C LEU A 184 26.92 6.50 -13.65
N CYS A 185 27.36 7.29 -12.67
CA CYS A 185 26.65 7.37 -11.41
C CYS A 185 26.95 8.67 -10.65
N ARG A 186 25.99 9.11 -9.84
CA ARG A 186 26.17 10.24 -8.92
C ARG A 186 26.81 9.83 -7.59
N GLY A 187 26.82 8.55 -7.27
CA GLY A 187 27.27 8.02 -5.99
C GLY A 187 26.36 8.39 -4.81
N PRO A 188 26.81 8.21 -3.55
CA PRO A 188 28.06 7.55 -3.20
C PRO A 188 28.01 6.02 -3.32
N HIS A 189 29.20 5.41 -3.30
CA HIS A 189 29.38 3.96 -3.29
C HIS A 189 30.23 3.50 -2.11
N VAL A 190 30.16 2.19 -1.81
CA VAL A 190 31.03 1.55 -0.83
C VAL A 190 32.50 1.66 -1.27
N PRO A 191 33.48 1.67 -0.33
CA PRO A 191 34.89 1.81 -0.68
C PRO A 191 35.46 0.61 -1.47
N SER A 192 34.88 -0.57 -1.34
CA SER A 192 35.28 -1.76 -2.10
C SER A 192 34.14 -2.76 -2.24
N THR A 193 34.20 -3.62 -3.26
CA THR A 193 33.20 -4.67 -3.51
C THR A 193 33.08 -5.67 -2.36
N GLY A 194 34.14 -5.85 -1.55
CA GLY A 194 34.14 -6.72 -0.37
C GLY A 194 33.19 -6.29 0.76
N LYS A 195 32.61 -5.08 0.69
CA LYS A 195 31.54 -4.64 1.59
C LYS A 195 30.18 -5.23 1.23
N LEU A 196 30.00 -5.72 0.00
CA LEU A 196 28.74 -6.23 -0.55
C LEU A 196 28.66 -7.74 -0.34
N LYS A 197 28.21 -8.17 0.86
CA LYS A 197 28.25 -9.58 1.26
C LYS A 197 26.88 -10.26 1.28
N VAL A 198 25.82 -9.49 1.46
CA VAL A 198 24.48 -10.01 1.72
C VAL A 198 23.52 -9.43 0.69
N PHE A 199 23.24 -10.20 -0.34
CA PHE A 199 22.30 -9.84 -1.41
C PHE A 199 21.62 -11.08 -1.98
N LYS A 200 20.51 -10.85 -2.69
CA LYS A 200 19.78 -11.88 -3.43
C LYS A 200 19.09 -11.27 -4.63
N LEU A 201 19.19 -11.92 -5.79
CA LEU A 201 18.38 -11.60 -6.95
C LEU A 201 16.99 -12.19 -6.80
N MET A 202 15.95 -11.40 -7.08
CA MET A 202 14.58 -11.74 -6.70
C MET A 202 13.74 -12.19 -7.90
N LYS A 203 13.66 -11.36 -8.95
CA LYS A 203 12.78 -11.61 -10.10
C LYS A 203 13.19 -10.83 -11.33
N LEU A 204 12.65 -11.25 -12.47
CA LEU A 204 12.71 -10.57 -13.76
C LEU A 204 11.38 -9.87 -14.04
N ALA A 205 11.43 -8.72 -14.71
CA ALA A 205 10.27 -8.03 -15.24
C ALA A 205 10.63 -7.30 -16.54
N GLY A 206 9.62 -6.95 -17.34
CA GLY A 206 9.79 -6.01 -18.45
C GLY A 206 9.63 -4.56 -17.98
N ALA A 207 10.37 -3.64 -18.60
CA ALA A 207 10.19 -2.21 -18.39
C ALA A 207 10.48 -1.45 -19.68
N TYR A 208 9.58 -0.57 -20.12
CA TYR A 208 9.82 0.23 -21.31
C TYR A 208 10.89 1.30 -21.05
N TRP A 209 11.80 1.48 -22.00
CA TRP A 209 12.79 2.53 -21.92
C TRP A 209 12.15 3.91 -21.70
N ARG A 210 12.61 4.63 -20.68
CA ARG A 210 12.04 5.93 -20.24
C ARG A 210 10.53 5.89 -19.91
N GLY A 211 9.98 4.71 -19.63
CA GLY A 211 8.57 4.56 -19.26
C GLY A 211 7.57 4.72 -20.43
N ASP A 212 8.04 4.90 -21.66
CA ASP A 212 7.18 5.04 -22.84
C ASP A 212 6.99 3.68 -23.51
N SER A 213 5.74 3.22 -23.61
CA SER A 213 5.37 1.94 -24.25
C SER A 213 5.71 1.84 -25.76
N LYS A 214 6.07 2.95 -26.39
CA LYS A 214 6.54 2.99 -27.78
C LYS A 214 8.03 2.66 -27.92
N ASN A 215 8.78 2.74 -26.82
CA ASN A 215 10.20 2.44 -26.78
C ASN A 215 10.45 0.94 -26.57
N GLU A 216 11.71 0.53 -26.71
CA GLU A 216 12.14 -0.84 -26.44
C GLU A 216 11.78 -1.30 -25.03
N MET A 217 11.34 -2.55 -24.94
CA MET A 217 11.14 -3.22 -23.66
C MET A 217 12.45 -3.78 -23.14
N LEU A 218 12.96 -3.19 -22.08
CA LEU A 218 14.14 -3.62 -21.34
C LEU A 218 13.81 -4.75 -20.38
N GLN A 219 14.85 -5.46 -19.94
CA GLN A 219 14.76 -6.50 -18.94
C GLN A 219 15.20 -5.95 -17.60
N ARG A 220 14.29 -5.90 -16.65
CA ARG A 220 14.54 -5.43 -15.29
C ARG A 220 14.84 -6.58 -14.35
N VAL A 221 16.01 -6.56 -13.75
CA VAL A 221 16.43 -7.52 -12.72
C VAL A 221 16.28 -6.86 -11.36
N TYR A 222 15.42 -7.41 -10.51
CA TYR A 222 15.23 -6.96 -9.13
C TYR A 222 16.15 -7.74 -8.19
N GLY A 223 16.73 -7.02 -7.22
CA GLY A 223 17.50 -7.60 -6.14
C GLY A 223 17.23 -6.93 -4.81
N THR A 224 17.68 -7.58 -3.73
CA THR A 224 17.69 -7.03 -2.37
C THR A 224 19.10 -7.13 -1.80
N ALA A 225 19.51 -6.16 -0.97
CA ALA A 225 20.79 -6.17 -0.29
C ALA A 225 20.66 -5.62 1.13
N TRP A 226 21.44 -6.20 2.03
CA TRP A 226 21.36 -5.99 3.47
C TRP A 226 22.74 -5.92 4.10
N ALA A 227 22.82 -5.25 5.26
CA ALA A 227 24.04 -5.21 6.06
C ALA A 227 24.33 -6.56 6.71
N LYS A 228 23.28 -7.26 7.15
CA LYS A 228 23.36 -8.55 7.87
C LYS A 228 22.49 -9.62 7.20
N LYS A 229 22.93 -10.86 7.33
CA LYS A 229 22.24 -12.01 6.77
C LYS A 229 20.89 -12.27 7.46
N GLU A 230 20.81 -12.02 8.75
CA GLU A 230 19.60 -12.17 9.55
C GLU A 230 18.50 -11.24 9.05
N ASP A 231 18.84 -9.98 8.71
CA ASP A 231 17.88 -9.00 8.19
C ASP A 231 17.34 -9.43 6.81
N GLN A 232 18.21 -10.00 5.96
CA GLN A 232 17.80 -10.56 4.67
C GLN A 232 16.88 -11.78 4.86
N GLU A 233 17.23 -12.70 5.74
CA GLU A 233 16.44 -13.90 6.01
C GLU A 233 15.05 -13.52 6.56
N GLN A 234 14.99 -12.55 7.46
CA GLN A 234 13.73 -12.00 7.98
C GLN A 234 12.88 -11.37 6.87
N TYR A 235 13.50 -10.59 5.98
CA TYR A 235 12.82 -10.00 4.83
C TYR A 235 12.28 -11.06 3.86
N LEU A 236 13.08 -12.07 3.52
CA LEU A 236 12.64 -13.15 2.64
C LEU A 236 11.51 -13.98 3.26
N HIS A 237 11.59 -14.24 4.56
CA HIS A 237 10.51 -14.92 5.29
C HIS A 237 9.22 -14.08 5.28
N MET A 238 9.33 -12.76 5.49
CA MET A 238 8.19 -11.84 5.39
C MET A 238 7.54 -11.91 3.99
N LEU A 239 8.36 -11.96 2.92
CA LEU A 239 7.84 -12.08 1.55
C LEU A 239 7.12 -13.43 1.31
N GLU A 240 7.66 -14.53 1.82
CA GLU A 240 7.00 -15.85 1.72
C GLU A 240 5.65 -15.86 2.46
N GLU A 241 5.62 -15.31 3.66
CA GLU A 241 4.38 -15.21 4.44
C GLU A 241 3.36 -14.31 3.75
N ALA A 242 3.81 -13.18 3.20
CA ALA A 242 2.95 -12.29 2.43
C ALA A 242 2.39 -12.97 1.17
N GLU A 243 3.21 -13.77 0.48
CA GLU A 243 2.74 -14.53 -0.70
C GLU A 243 1.68 -15.58 -0.35
N LYS A 244 1.79 -16.23 0.83
CA LYS A 244 0.78 -17.16 1.35
C LYS A 244 -0.52 -16.45 1.72
N ARG A 245 -0.45 -15.16 2.04
CA ARG A 245 -1.59 -14.32 2.44
C ARG A 245 -2.19 -13.52 1.30
N ASP A 246 -1.57 -13.50 0.12
CA ASP A 246 -2.03 -12.74 -1.05
C ASP A 246 -3.52 -13.00 -1.33
N HIS A 247 -4.34 -11.94 -1.25
CA HIS A 247 -5.80 -12.04 -1.42
C HIS A 247 -6.20 -12.60 -2.78
N ARG A 248 -5.38 -12.47 -3.83
CA ARG A 248 -5.66 -13.02 -5.17
C ARG A 248 -5.54 -14.54 -5.17
N LYS A 249 -4.54 -15.09 -4.46
CA LYS A 249 -4.36 -16.55 -4.30
C LYS A 249 -5.44 -17.11 -3.39
N LEU A 250 -5.65 -16.48 -2.24
CA LEU A 250 -6.66 -16.91 -1.26
C LEU A 250 -8.07 -16.77 -1.83
N GLY A 251 -8.36 -15.69 -2.57
CA GLY A 251 -9.64 -15.50 -3.24
C GLY A 251 -9.98 -16.64 -4.19
N LYS A 252 -9.02 -17.08 -4.99
CA LYS A 252 -9.18 -18.25 -5.88
C LYS A 252 -9.32 -19.55 -5.09
N GLN A 253 -8.43 -19.79 -4.09
CA GLN A 253 -8.42 -21.01 -3.29
C GLN A 253 -9.72 -21.19 -2.49
N LEU A 254 -10.26 -20.11 -1.95
CA LEU A 254 -11.46 -20.09 -1.12
C LEU A 254 -12.75 -19.86 -1.92
N ASP A 255 -12.63 -19.72 -3.25
CA ASP A 255 -13.77 -19.49 -4.16
C ASP A 255 -14.55 -18.22 -3.82
N LEU A 256 -13.83 -17.09 -3.66
CA LEU A 256 -14.45 -15.82 -3.26
C LEU A 256 -14.75 -14.90 -4.45
N PHE A 257 -13.86 -14.81 -5.43
CA PHE A 257 -13.99 -13.94 -6.61
C PHE A 257 -13.00 -14.33 -7.71
N HIS A 258 -13.21 -13.75 -8.91
CA HIS A 258 -12.22 -13.80 -10.00
C HIS A 258 -12.20 -12.51 -10.83
N PHE A 259 -11.18 -12.38 -11.66
CA PHE A 259 -11.02 -11.34 -12.69
C PHE A 259 -10.94 -12.00 -14.06
N GLN A 260 -11.41 -11.31 -15.10
CA GLN A 260 -11.31 -11.79 -16.49
C GLN A 260 -11.10 -10.64 -17.48
N GLU A 261 -10.71 -10.97 -18.71
CA GLU A 261 -10.29 -10.00 -19.73
C GLU A 261 -11.41 -9.07 -20.20
N GLU A 262 -12.65 -9.52 -20.20
CA GLU A 262 -13.80 -8.72 -20.64
C GLU A 262 -14.16 -7.60 -19.65
N ALA A 263 -13.62 -7.65 -18.42
CA ALA A 263 -13.88 -6.68 -17.37
C ALA A 263 -12.60 -6.30 -16.61
N PRO A 264 -11.61 -5.67 -17.27
CA PRO A 264 -10.33 -5.38 -16.64
C PRO A 264 -10.48 -4.37 -15.50
N GLY A 265 -10.06 -4.78 -14.30
CA GLY A 265 -10.20 -3.98 -13.08
C GLY A 265 -11.59 -3.99 -12.45
N LEU A 266 -12.47 -4.90 -12.89
CA LEU A 266 -13.78 -5.17 -12.31
C LEU A 266 -13.82 -6.59 -11.75
N ILE A 267 -14.65 -6.84 -10.73
CA ILE A 267 -14.61 -8.06 -9.94
C ILE A 267 -15.88 -8.87 -10.15
N PHE A 268 -15.72 -10.17 -10.38
CA PHE A 268 -16.81 -11.15 -10.34
C PHE A 268 -16.82 -11.82 -8.97
N TRP A 269 -17.78 -11.44 -8.13
CA TRP A 269 -17.95 -12.01 -6.79
C TRP A 269 -18.67 -13.35 -6.84
N HIS A 270 -18.07 -14.39 -6.25
CA HIS A 270 -18.71 -15.68 -6.09
C HIS A 270 -19.61 -15.70 -4.83
N PRO A 271 -20.49 -16.70 -4.66
CA PRO A 271 -21.43 -16.72 -3.54
C PRO A 271 -20.77 -16.55 -2.17
N LYS A 272 -19.61 -17.17 -1.94
CA LYS A 272 -18.87 -17.05 -0.68
C LYS A 272 -18.30 -15.64 -0.50
N GLY A 273 -17.70 -15.09 -1.53
CA GLY A 273 -17.15 -13.72 -1.50
C GLY A 273 -18.26 -12.68 -1.34
N TRP A 274 -19.37 -12.87 -2.03
CA TRP A 274 -20.55 -12.01 -1.87
C TRP A 274 -21.15 -12.07 -0.47
N THR A 275 -21.10 -13.23 0.19
CA THR A 275 -21.50 -13.35 1.60
C THR A 275 -20.60 -12.51 2.50
N VAL A 276 -19.27 -12.56 2.31
CA VAL A 276 -18.34 -11.69 3.08
C VAL A 276 -18.67 -10.23 2.84
N TRP A 277 -18.88 -9.83 1.58
CA TRP A 277 -19.30 -8.48 1.21
C TRP A 277 -20.54 -8.04 2.00
N GLN A 278 -21.59 -8.87 1.97
CA GLN A 278 -22.84 -8.57 2.69
C GLN A 278 -22.65 -8.42 4.20
N GLN A 279 -21.76 -9.21 4.82
CA GLN A 279 -21.47 -9.08 6.25
C GLN A 279 -20.81 -7.71 6.56
N VAL A 280 -19.85 -7.29 5.74
CA VAL A 280 -19.21 -5.98 5.89
C VAL A 280 -20.23 -4.85 5.66
N GLU A 281 -21.02 -4.93 4.59
CA GLU A 281 -22.05 -3.94 4.27
C GLU A 281 -23.12 -3.83 5.38
N GLN A 282 -23.60 -4.96 5.89
CA GLN A 282 -24.60 -4.97 6.99
C GLN A 282 -24.02 -4.38 8.28
N TYR A 283 -22.75 -4.65 8.58
CA TYR A 283 -22.08 -4.04 9.71
C TYR A 283 -22.02 -2.51 9.55
N MET A 284 -21.58 -2.02 8.39
CA MET A 284 -21.51 -0.59 8.12
C MET A 284 -22.89 0.08 8.05
N ARG A 285 -23.93 -0.61 7.58
CA ARG A 285 -25.31 -0.10 7.59
C ARG A 285 -25.84 0.09 9.02
N LYS A 286 -25.53 -0.85 9.92
CA LYS A 286 -25.83 -0.68 11.35
C LYS A 286 -25.07 0.50 11.95
N THR A 287 -23.82 0.71 11.53
CA THR A 287 -23.00 1.84 11.90
C THR A 287 -23.65 3.16 11.47
N TYR A 288 -24.13 3.27 10.21
CA TYR A 288 -24.88 4.44 9.76
C TYR A 288 -26.11 4.72 10.64
N GLN A 289 -26.92 3.69 10.90
CA GLN A 289 -28.13 3.82 11.70
C GLN A 289 -27.84 4.29 13.12
N SER A 290 -26.82 3.72 13.77
CA SER A 290 -26.46 4.06 15.16
C SER A 290 -25.85 5.47 15.31
N THR A 291 -25.37 6.07 14.23
CA THR A 291 -24.72 7.38 14.22
C THR A 291 -25.52 8.46 13.49
N GLY A 292 -26.78 8.16 13.16
CA GLY A 292 -27.73 9.14 12.64
C GLY A 292 -27.51 9.51 11.16
N TYR A 293 -26.91 8.61 10.37
CA TYR A 293 -26.84 8.78 8.91
C TYR A 293 -28.11 8.29 8.24
N ASN A 294 -28.65 9.10 7.36
CA ASN A 294 -29.75 8.72 6.47
C ASN A 294 -29.17 8.08 5.21
N GLU A 295 -29.47 6.80 4.98
CA GLU A 295 -29.02 6.10 3.78
C GLU A 295 -29.78 6.63 2.54
N VAL A 296 -29.02 7.01 1.51
CA VAL A 296 -29.54 7.55 0.24
C VAL A 296 -28.99 6.77 -0.95
N LYS A 297 -29.52 7.03 -2.15
CA LYS A 297 -29.01 6.44 -3.39
C LYS A 297 -29.02 7.44 -4.53
N ALA A 298 -27.84 7.74 -5.09
CA ALA A 298 -27.68 8.61 -6.24
C ALA A 298 -27.53 7.79 -7.54
N PRO A 299 -27.92 8.35 -8.71
CA PRO A 299 -27.72 7.69 -10.01
C PRO A 299 -26.24 7.43 -10.29
N GLN A 300 -25.94 6.37 -11.04
CA GLN A 300 -24.57 6.03 -11.45
C GLN A 300 -24.09 6.79 -12.68
N ILE A 301 -25.00 7.09 -13.60
CA ILE A 301 -24.71 7.80 -14.85
C ILE A 301 -25.33 9.20 -14.73
N LEU A 302 -24.51 10.22 -14.91
CA LEU A 302 -24.90 11.62 -14.76
C LEU A 302 -24.38 12.45 -15.96
N ASP A 303 -25.14 13.46 -16.35
CA ASP A 303 -24.76 14.40 -17.41
C ASP A 303 -23.46 15.13 -17.04
N VAL A 304 -22.58 15.33 -18.02
CA VAL A 304 -21.27 15.97 -17.80
C VAL A 304 -21.36 17.38 -17.25
N THR A 305 -22.48 18.09 -17.44
CA THR A 305 -22.70 19.44 -16.92
C THR A 305 -22.60 19.50 -15.39
N LEU A 306 -22.98 18.45 -14.68
CA LEU A 306 -22.82 18.36 -13.22
C LEU A 306 -21.34 18.33 -12.83
N TRP A 307 -20.54 17.58 -13.57
CA TRP A 307 -19.10 17.44 -13.35
C TRP A 307 -18.32 18.72 -13.72
N GLN A 308 -18.79 19.47 -14.72
CA GLN A 308 -18.28 20.80 -15.07
C GLN A 308 -18.52 21.80 -13.94
N LYS A 309 -19.75 21.86 -13.40
CA LYS A 309 -20.10 22.76 -12.29
C LYS A 309 -19.23 22.52 -11.04
N THR A 310 -18.92 21.27 -10.74
CA THR A 310 -18.10 20.91 -9.58
C THR A 310 -16.60 21.01 -9.79
N GLY A 311 -16.14 21.23 -11.03
CA GLY A 311 -14.72 21.29 -11.39
C GLY A 311 -14.06 19.91 -11.60
N HIS A 312 -14.80 18.82 -11.45
CA HIS A 312 -14.27 17.48 -11.71
C HIS A 312 -13.90 17.27 -13.18
N TRP A 313 -14.65 17.88 -14.09
CA TRP A 313 -14.40 17.77 -15.52
C TRP A 313 -13.03 18.34 -15.91
N ASP A 314 -12.62 19.45 -15.32
CA ASP A 314 -11.35 20.12 -15.62
C ASP A 314 -10.15 19.43 -14.93
N ASN A 315 -10.36 18.88 -13.73
CA ASN A 315 -9.27 18.36 -12.90
C ASN A 315 -9.19 16.83 -12.86
N TYR A 316 -10.20 16.10 -13.38
CA TYR A 316 -10.31 14.65 -13.20
C TYR A 316 -10.82 13.89 -14.43
N ARG A 317 -10.99 14.55 -15.58
CA ARG A 317 -11.60 13.98 -16.79
C ARG A 317 -10.93 12.71 -17.28
N ASP A 318 -9.61 12.66 -17.29
CA ASP A 318 -8.84 11.50 -17.80
C ASP A 318 -9.10 10.22 -17.00
N ASN A 319 -9.53 10.37 -15.75
CA ASN A 319 -9.91 9.28 -14.86
C ASN A 319 -11.42 8.95 -14.88
N MET A 320 -12.19 9.53 -15.80
CA MET A 320 -13.64 9.30 -15.89
C MET A 320 -13.98 8.38 -17.08
N PHE A 321 -14.89 7.44 -16.88
CA PHE A 321 -15.56 6.74 -17.98
C PHE A 321 -16.70 7.60 -18.51
N THR A 322 -16.66 7.90 -19.80
CA THR A 322 -17.67 8.73 -20.48
C THR A 322 -18.41 7.92 -21.55
N THR A 323 -19.66 8.30 -21.81
CA THR A 323 -20.48 7.73 -22.86
C THR A 323 -21.38 8.81 -23.46
N GLU A 324 -21.91 8.56 -24.64
CA GLU A 324 -22.83 9.44 -25.33
C GLU A 324 -24.14 8.71 -25.63
N SER A 325 -25.27 9.39 -25.42
CA SER A 325 -26.59 8.91 -25.77
C SER A 325 -27.49 10.11 -26.06
N GLU A 326 -28.35 10.00 -27.09
CA GLU A 326 -29.33 11.03 -27.47
C GLU A 326 -28.74 12.45 -27.61
N ASN A 327 -27.54 12.55 -28.20
CA ASN A 327 -26.76 13.78 -28.36
C ASN A 327 -26.37 14.48 -27.02
N ARG A 328 -26.27 13.70 -25.94
CA ARG A 328 -25.77 14.15 -24.64
C ARG A 328 -24.58 13.34 -24.21
N SER A 329 -23.63 13.99 -23.56
CA SER A 329 -22.48 13.35 -22.96
C SER A 329 -22.74 13.06 -21.49
N TYR A 330 -22.44 11.84 -21.06
CA TYR A 330 -22.61 11.36 -19.70
C TYR A 330 -21.30 10.82 -19.17
N ALA A 331 -21.19 10.78 -17.85
CA ALA A 331 -20.10 10.07 -17.18
C ALA A 331 -20.64 9.10 -16.13
N LEU A 332 -19.98 7.94 -15.99
CA LEU A 332 -20.14 7.11 -14.82
C LEU A 332 -19.52 7.86 -13.64
N LYS A 333 -20.26 7.98 -12.53
CA LYS A 333 -19.80 8.77 -11.39
C LYS A 333 -18.47 8.24 -10.83
N PRO A 334 -17.40 9.08 -10.77
CA PRO A 334 -16.14 8.73 -10.11
C PRO A 334 -16.22 8.95 -8.59
N MET A 335 -17.24 9.71 -8.13
CA MET A 335 -17.50 10.13 -6.75
C MET A 335 -18.99 10.29 -6.51
N ASN A 336 -19.44 10.23 -5.24
CA ASN A 336 -20.86 10.33 -4.88
C ASN A 336 -21.26 11.77 -4.47
N CYS A 337 -20.30 12.59 -4.10
CA CYS A 337 -20.53 13.91 -3.50
C CYS A 337 -21.48 14.83 -4.26
N PRO A 338 -21.37 15.02 -5.61
CA PRO A 338 -22.32 15.90 -6.32
C PRO A 338 -23.76 15.39 -6.26
N GLY A 339 -23.95 14.06 -6.27
CA GLY A 339 -25.28 13.44 -6.13
C GLY A 339 -25.94 13.75 -4.78
N HIS A 340 -25.16 13.71 -3.69
CA HIS A 340 -25.67 14.02 -2.36
C HIS A 340 -26.04 15.52 -2.23
N VAL A 341 -25.30 16.41 -2.86
CA VAL A 341 -25.68 17.84 -2.92
C VAL A 341 -26.99 18.03 -3.67
N GLN A 342 -27.25 17.25 -4.75
CA GLN A 342 -28.54 17.32 -5.43
C GLN A 342 -29.69 16.85 -4.55
N ILE A 343 -29.47 15.81 -3.72
CA ILE A 343 -30.47 15.34 -2.74
C ILE A 343 -30.69 16.41 -1.65
N TYR A 344 -29.62 17.04 -1.18
CA TYR A 344 -29.73 18.14 -0.23
C TYR A 344 -30.58 19.30 -0.78
N ASN A 345 -30.36 19.67 -2.04
CA ASN A 345 -31.06 20.77 -2.72
C ASN A 345 -32.54 20.49 -3.06
N ALA A 346 -32.99 19.22 -2.93
CA ALA A 346 -34.38 18.85 -3.21
C ALA A 346 -35.39 19.46 -2.21
N GLY A 347 -34.94 20.05 -1.10
CA GLY A 347 -35.78 20.70 -0.11
C GLY A 347 -35.11 21.91 0.54
N LEU A 348 -35.94 22.84 1.05
CA LEU A 348 -35.44 23.96 1.85
C LEU A 348 -34.88 23.42 3.18
N ARG A 349 -33.69 23.90 3.57
CA ARG A 349 -32.99 23.53 4.82
C ARG A 349 -32.90 24.72 5.76
N SER A 350 -32.90 24.43 7.04
CA SER A 350 -32.69 25.42 8.10
C SER A 350 -31.50 25.00 8.97
N TYR A 351 -30.91 25.93 9.70
CA TYR A 351 -29.82 25.63 10.65
C TYR A 351 -30.20 24.56 11.68
N ARG A 352 -31.50 24.35 11.95
CA ARG A 352 -32.00 23.30 12.87
C ARG A 352 -31.91 21.90 12.29
N ASP A 353 -31.80 21.78 10.96
CA ASP A 353 -31.64 20.51 10.28
C ASP A 353 -30.17 20.04 10.27
N LEU A 354 -29.25 20.94 10.64
CA LEU A 354 -27.80 20.67 10.63
C LEU A 354 -27.29 20.21 12.00
N PRO A 355 -26.37 19.27 12.07
CA PRO A 355 -25.70 18.60 10.95
C PRO A 355 -26.60 17.55 10.29
N LEU A 356 -26.74 17.61 8.97
CA LEU A 356 -27.48 16.65 8.16
C LEU A 356 -26.51 15.64 7.55
N ARG A 357 -26.70 14.34 7.86
CA ARG A 357 -25.80 13.26 7.48
C ARG A 357 -26.45 12.32 6.47
N TYR A 358 -25.84 12.21 5.29
CA TYR A 358 -26.19 11.22 4.28
C TYR A 358 -25.11 10.15 4.16
N GLY A 359 -25.54 8.88 3.97
CA GLY A 359 -24.66 7.74 3.68
C GLY A 359 -25.10 7.00 2.46
N GLU A 360 -24.17 6.49 1.65
CA GLU A 360 -24.48 5.69 0.47
C GLU A 360 -23.44 4.58 0.31
N PHE A 361 -23.87 3.34 0.09
CA PHE A 361 -23.01 2.35 -0.57
C PHE A 361 -23.01 2.67 -2.05
N GLY A 362 -22.14 3.63 -2.41
CA GLY A 362 -22.09 4.25 -3.72
C GLY A 362 -21.09 3.56 -4.62
N GLN A 363 -21.57 2.95 -5.70
CA GLN A 363 -20.70 2.38 -6.73
C GLN A 363 -20.10 3.50 -7.58
N CYS A 364 -18.77 3.56 -7.61
CA CYS A 364 -17.98 4.52 -8.38
C CYS A 364 -17.11 3.81 -9.42
N HIS A 365 -16.78 4.53 -10.50
CA HIS A 365 -15.90 4.02 -11.55
C HIS A 365 -14.80 5.03 -11.86
N ARG A 366 -13.55 4.55 -11.89
CA ARG A 366 -12.38 5.37 -12.24
C ARG A 366 -11.55 4.66 -13.29
N ASN A 367 -11.20 5.37 -14.35
CA ASN A 367 -10.43 4.83 -15.46
C ASN A 367 -8.93 4.74 -15.08
N GLU A 368 -8.63 3.90 -14.10
CA GLU A 368 -7.26 3.63 -13.68
C GLU A 368 -6.46 2.98 -14.81
N SER A 369 -5.19 3.36 -14.98
CA SER A 369 -4.31 2.75 -15.98
C SER A 369 -4.12 1.25 -15.71
N SER A 370 -3.97 0.44 -16.76
CA SER A 370 -3.81 -1.02 -16.63
C SER A 370 -2.64 -1.41 -15.75
N GLY A 371 -1.53 -0.67 -15.80
CA GLY A 371 -0.33 -0.92 -14.99
C GLY A 371 -0.49 -0.60 -13.50
N ALA A 372 -1.53 0.16 -13.13
CA ALA A 372 -1.82 0.50 -11.73
C ALA A 372 -2.75 -0.50 -11.05
N LEU A 373 -3.42 -1.38 -11.81
CA LEU A 373 -4.37 -2.35 -11.26
C LEU A 373 -3.68 -3.39 -10.36
N HIS A 374 -4.28 -3.68 -9.20
CA HIS A 374 -3.70 -4.62 -8.25
C HIS A 374 -4.77 -5.38 -7.46
N GLY A 375 -5.25 -6.50 -8.00
CA GLY A 375 -6.28 -7.33 -7.35
C GLY A 375 -7.45 -6.51 -6.85
N LEU A 376 -7.88 -6.73 -5.61
CA LEU A 376 -8.94 -5.93 -4.95
C LEU A 376 -8.45 -4.56 -4.46
N MET A 377 -7.12 -4.34 -4.35
CA MET A 377 -6.54 -3.12 -3.76
C MET A 377 -6.68 -1.89 -4.65
N ARG A 378 -6.59 -2.07 -5.99
CA ARG A 378 -6.77 -1.00 -6.95
C ARG A 378 -7.53 -1.51 -8.17
N VAL A 379 -8.75 -1.06 -8.31
CA VAL A 379 -9.76 -1.51 -9.27
C VAL A 379 -10.33 -0.32 -10.04
N ARG A 380 -11.06 -0.58 -11.12
CA ARG A 380 -11.77 0.44 -11.91
C ARG A 380 -13.21 0.68 -11.48
N GLY A 381 -13.85 -0.34 -10.91
CA GLY A 381 -15.19 -0.23 -10.33
C GLY A 381 -15.17 -0.67 -8.87
N PHE A 382 -15.65 0.17 -7.98
CA PHE A 382 -15.65 -0.07 -6.54
C PHE A 382 -16.85 0.57 -5.86
N THR A 383 -17.22 0.03 -4.71
CA THR A 383 -18.29 0.56 -3.88
C THR A 383 -17.69 1.18 -2.60
N GLN A 384 -18.08 2.41 -2.29
CA GLN A 384 -17.66 3.09 -1.07
C GLN A 384 -18.78 3.10 -0.01
N ASP A 385 -18.39 3.00 1.26
CA ASP A 385 -19.23 3.38 2.40
C ASP A 385 -19.20 4.91 2.56
N ASP A 386 -19.62 5.59 1.51
CA ASP A 386 -19.48 7.04 1.39
C ASP A 386 -20.53 7.77 2.20
N GLY A 387 -20.16 8.87 2.79
CA GLY A 387 -21.06 9.73 3.54
C GLY A 387 -20.68 11.20 3.45
N HIS A 388 -21.70 12.06 3.53
CA HIS A 388 -21.54 13.50 3.48
C HIS A 388 -22.33 14.14 4.62
N VAL A 389 -21.64 15.00 5.37
CA VAL A 389 -22.25 15.77 6.46
C VAL A 389 -22.32 17.23 6.01
N PHE A 390 -23.53 17.76 5.94
CA PHE A 390 -23.77 19.19 5.75
C PHE A 390 -23.90 19.82 7.12
N CYS A 391 -23.03 20.80 7.42
CA CYS A 391 -22.94 21.36 8.77
C CYS A 391 -22.56 22.84 8.76
N THR A 392 -22.62 23.50 9.92
CA THR A 392 -22.01 24.81 10.13
C THR A 392 -20.51 24.67 10.43
N GLU A 393 -19.76 25.77 10.41
CA GLU A 393 -18.32 25.77 10.71
C GLU A 393 -18.05 25.28 12.15
N GLU A 394 -18.90 25.67 13.11
CA GLU A 394 -18.77 25.28 14.53
C GLU A 394 -19.01 23.78 14.73
N GLN A 395 -19.71 23.13 13.81
CA GLN A 395 -20.02 21.70 13.87
C GLN A 395 -18.90 20.83 13.26
N ILE A 396 -17.90 21.40 12.59
CA ILE A 396 -16.81 20.63 11.95
C ILE A 396 -16.05 19.78 12.98
N ALA A 397 -15.51 20.40 14.02
CA ALA A 397 -14.68 19.70 14.99
C ALA A 397 -15.44 18.59 15.74
N PRO A 398 -16.66 18.79 16.28
CA PRO A 398 -17.46 17.71 16.86
C PRO A 398 -17.71 16.54 15.90
N GLU A 399 -18.02 16.81 14.61
CA GLU A 399 -18.28 15.77 13.62
C GLU A 399 -17.01 14.97 13.29
N VAL A 400 -15.85 15.63 13.16
CA VAL A 400 -14.57 14.96 12.91
C VAL A 400 -14.17 14.08 14.10
N ILE A 401 -14.34 14.56 15.34
CA ILE A 401 -14.06 13.79 16.56
C ILE A 401 -14.96 12.54 16.64
N ALA A 402 -16.26 12.72 16.41
CA ALA A 402 -17.22 11.62 16.42
C ALA A 402 -16.89 10.58 15.33
N PHE A 403 -16.53 11.04 14.14
CA PHE A 403 -16.10 10.18 13.04
C PHE A 403 -14.83 9.39 13.39
N HIS A 404 -13.82 10.06 13.97
CA HIS A 404 -12.58 9.39 14.36
C HIS A 404 -12.85 8.24 15.33
N ALA A 405 -13.62 8.51 16.41
CA ALA A 405 -13.97 7.49 17.38
C ALA A 405 -14.72 6.30 16.75
N GLN A 406 -15.61 6.58 15.81
CA GLN A 406 -16.34 5.54 15.06
C GLN A 406 -15.42 4.73 14.17
N ALA A 407 -14.51 5.38 13.40
CA ALA A 407 -13.58 4.71 12.52
C ALA A 407 -12.65 3.77 13.29
N MET A 408 -12.11 4.22 14.43
CA MET A 408 -11.27 3.40 15.29
C MET A 408 -12.02 2.18 15.83
N LYS A 409 -13.29 2.34 16.22
CA LYS A 409 -14.13 1.22 16.68
C LYS A 409 -14.39 0.21 15.57
N VAL A 410 -14.64 0.66 14.34
CA VAL A 410 -14.82 -0.22 13.17
C VAL A 410 -13.54 -1.02 12.92
N TYR A 411 -12.38 -0.37 12.87
CA TYR A 411 -11.12 -1.07 12.63
C TYR A 411 -10.79 -2.10 13.72
N GLU A 412 -11.03 -1.77 14.99
CA GLU A 412 -10.90 -2.70 16.11
C GLU A 412 -11.81 -3.94 15.93
N ASP A 413 -13.09 -3.74 15.62
CA ASP A 413 -14.07 -4.82 15.43
C ASP A 413 -13.69 -5.75 14.26
N PHE A 414 -13.04 -5.22 13.23
CA PHE A 414 -12.49 -6.00 12.12
C PHE A 414 -11.09 -6.57 12.37
N GLY A 415 -10.51 -6.34 13.55
CA GLY A 415 -9.24 -6.96 13.98
C GLY A 415 -7.99 -6.21 13.57
N PHE A 416 -8.07 -4.94 13.23
CA PHE A 416 -6.91 -4.09 12.94
C PHE A 416 -6.45 -3.35 14.20
N GLU A 417 -5.12 -3.37 14.44
CA GLU A 417 -4.53 -2.79 15.66
C GLU A 417 -3.66 -1.55 15.37
N ASN A 418 -3.00 -1.54 14.21
CA ASN A 418 -2.07 -0.47 13.83
C ASN A 418 -2.64 0.33 12.67
N ILE A 419 -3.16 1.52 12.96
CA ILE A 419 -3.72 2.43 11.99
C ILE A 419 -2.83 3.67 11.90
N ASP A 420 -2.28 3.93 10.71
CA ASP A 420 -1.52 5.15 10.45
C ASP A 420 -2.49 6.28 10.09
N VAL A 421 -2.50 7.36 10.89
CA VAL A 421 -3.32 8.55 10.65
C VAL A 421 -2.45 9.63 10.01
N LYS A 422 -2.95 10.23 8.93
CA LYS A 422 -2.24 11.27 8.19
C LYS A 422 -3.16 12.43 7.86
N ILE A 423 -2.60 13.63 7.70
CA ILE A 423 -3.32 14.78 7.14
C ILE A 423 -2.67 15.14 5.80
N ALA A 424 -3.42 15.00 4.73
CA ALA A 424 -3.03 15.46 3.41
C ALA A 424 -3.43 16.93 3.22
N LEU A 425 -2.42 17.75 2.95
CA LEU A 425 -2.52 19.21 2.89
C LEU A 425 -2.67 19.70 1.46
N ARG A 426 -2.90 21.00 1.30
CA ARG A 426 -3.16 21.68 0.04
C ARG A 426 -2.20 21.31 -1.08
N PRO A 427 -2.69 20.92 -2.28
CA PRO A 427 -1.88 20.75 -3.47
C PRO A 427 -1.61 22.10 -4.16
N GLU A 428 -0.66 22.11 -5.10
CA GLU A 428 -0.36 23.30 -5.91
C GLU A 428 -1.58 23.75 -6.72
N ASN A 429 -2.22 22.80 -7.43
CA ASN A 429 -3.46 23.03 -8.16
C ASN A 429 -4.67 22.78 -7.25
N ARG A 430 -5.36 23.85 -6.85
CA ARG A 430 -6.50 23.78 -5.91
C ARG A 430 -7.57 24.81 -6.21
N ILE A 431 -8.75 24.59 -5.68
CA ILE A 431 -9.88 25.51 -5.69
C ILE A 431 -9.95 26.21 -4.32
N GLY A 432 -10.33 27.50 -4.30
CA GLY A 432 -10.46 28.30 -3.07
C GLY A 432 -9.22 29.17 -2.79
N SER A 433 -9.39 30.12 -1.87
CA SER A 433 -8.32 31.01 -1.43
C SER A 433 -7.43 30.34 -0.36
N ASP A 434 -6.27 30.94 -0.09
CA ASP A 434 -5.35 30.45 0.95
C ASP A 434 -5.98 30.51 2.33
N GLU A 435 -6.79 31.53 2.62
CA GLU A 435 -7.49 31.69 3.91
C GLU A 435 -8.48 30.54 4.17
N VAL A 436 -9.23 30.12 3.13
CA VAL A 436 -10.14 28.95 3.22
C VAL A 436 -9.37 27.67 3.49
N TRP A 437 -8.21 27.48 2.85
CA TRP A 437 -7.36 26.34 3.09
C TRP A 437 -6.73 26.34 4.48
N ASP A 438 -6.25 27.50 4.95
CA ASP A 438 -5.72 27.66 6.31
C ASP A 438 -6.77 27.28 7.35
N GLN A 439 -8.00 27.74 7.18
CA GLN A 439 -9.13 27.43 8.06
C GLN A 439 -9.46 25.92 8.03
N ALA A 440 -9.53 25.31 6.86
CA ALA A 440 -9.85 23.90 6.70
C ALA A 440 -8.77 22.98 7.30
N GLU A 441 -7.50 23.27 7.03
CA GLU A 441 -6.37 22.50 7.56
C GLU A 441 -6.30 22.61 9.09
N GLU A 442 -6.48 23.82 9.64
CA GLU A 442 -6.44 24.01 11.10
C GLU A 442 -7.64 23.37 11.80
N ALA A 443 -8.81 23.34 11.16
CA ALA A 443 -9.98 22.63 11.69
C ALA A 443 -9.68 21.12 11.86
N LEU A 444 -9.04 20.48 10.87
CA LEU A 444 -8.64 19.07 10.96
C LEU A 444 -7.56 18.83 12.01
N ARG A 445 -6.51 19.68 12.07
CA ARG A 445 -5.46 19.58 13.09
C ARG A 445 -6.02 19.73 14.50
N SER A 446 -6.89 20.72 14.69
CA SER A 446 -7.53 20.98 15.99
C SER A 446 -8.39 19.79 16.44
N ALA A 447 -9.14 19.18 15.53
CA ALA A 447 -9.94 17.99 15.83
C ALA A 447 -9.06 16.79 16.22
N LEU A 448 -7.97 16.51 15.49
CA LEU A 448 -7.06 15.41 15.83
C LEU A 448 -6.31 15.64 17.16
N ARG A 449 -5.92 16.90 17.46
CA ARG A 449 -5.40 17.24 18.79
C ARG A 449 -6.42 16.92 19.89
N GLY A 450 -7.70 17.22 19.64
CA GLY A 450 -8.80 16.87 20.55
C GLY A 450 -9.01 15.37 20.74
N CYS A 451 -8.66 14.55 19.73
CA CYS A 451 -8.70 13.09 19.82
C CYS A 451 -7.48 12.49 20.55
N GLY A 452 -6.41 13.26 20.77
CA GLY A 452 -5.17 12.76 21.38
C GLY A 452 -4.42 11.74 20.53
N VAL A 453 -4.60 11.76 19.21
CA VAL A 453 -3.96 10.83 18.27
C VAL A 453 -2.73 11.48 17.63
N GLU A 454 -1.69 10.69 17.38
CA GLU A 454 -0.54 11.12 16.61
C GLU A 454 -0.82 11.00 15.10
N TRP A 455 -0.33 11.95 14.32
CA TRP A 455 -0.46 11.93 12.85
C TRP A 455 0.79 12.44 12.14
N THR A 456 0.90 12.14 10.86
CA THR A 456 1.91 12.72 9.97
C THR A 456 1.25 13.62 8.94
N GLU A 457 1.95 14.68 8.52
CA GLU A 457 1.47 15.59 7.48
C GLU A 457 2.04 15.17 6.12
N LEU A 458 1.19 15.25 5.08
CA LEU A 458 1.52 14.98 3.69
C LEU A 458 1.30 16.26 2.87
N PRO A 459 2.31 17.15 2.76
CA PRO A 459 2.20 18.37 1.98
C PRO A 459 1.95 18.05 0.49
N GLY A 460 0.97 18.72 -0.12
CA GLY A 460 0.68 18.56 -1.54
C GLY A 460 -0.25 17.39 -1.90
N GLU A 461 -0.62 16.52 -0.97
CA GLU A 461 -1.39 15.29 -1.24
C GLU A 461 -2.90 15.45 -1.02
N GLY A 462 -3.36 16.63 -0.63
CA GLY A 462 -4.78 16.95 -0.48
C GLY A 462 -5.53 16.86 -1.80
N ALA A 463 -6.87 16.70 -1.74
CA ALA A 463 -7.67 16.83 -2.94
C ALA A 463 -7.74 18.30 -3.41
N PHE A 464 -8.03 18.53 -4.67
CA PHE A 464 -8.06 19.89 -5.23
C PHE A 464 -9.13 20.82 -4.58
N TYR A 465 -10.08 20.25 -3.84
CA TYR A 465 -11.19 20.99 -3.20
C TYR A 465 -11.14 21.01 -1.66
N GLY A 466 -10.21 20.31 -1.02
CA GLY A 466 -10.05 20.37 0.44
C GLY A 466 -9.01 19.43 1.02
N PRO A 467 -8.47 19.76 2.21
CA PRO A 467 -7.58 18.88 2.96
C PRO A 467 -8.33 17.68 3.53
N LYS A 468 -7.62 16.61 3.86
CA LYS A 468 -8.24 15.38 4.36
C LYS A 468 -7.40 14.68 5.43
N ILE A 469 -8.06 14.09 6.41
CA ILE A 469 -7.50 13.06 7.26
C ILE A 469 -7.61 11.73 6.52
N GLU A 470 -6.53 10.98 6.49
CA GLU A 470 -6.45 9.64 5.90
C GLU A 470 -6.15 8.60 6.98
N TYR A 471 -6.84 7.47 6.91
CA TYR A 471 -6.59 6.29 7.74
C TYR A 471 -6.04 5.19 6.87
N HIS A 472 -4.84 4.70 7.20
CA HIS A 472 -4.14 3.68 6.42
C HIS A 472 -4.07 2.38 7.20
N LEU A 473 -4.46 1.29 6.55
CA LEU A 473 -4.23 -0.08 7.00
C LEU A 473 -3.09 -0.69 6.21
N LYS A 474 -2.37 -1.64 6.82
CA LYS A 474 -1.25 -2.32 6.17
C LYS A 474 -1.70 -3.65 5.55
N ASP A 475 -1.23 -3.93 4.34
CA ASP A 475 -1.38 -5.25 3.71
C ASP A 475 -0.37 -6.25 4.29
N SER A 476 -0.39 -7.48 3.78
CA SER A 476 0.49 -8.56 4.22
C SER A 476 2.00 -8.30 4.01
N LEU A 477 2.35 -7.33 3.16
CA LEU A 477 3.72 -6.84 2.94
C LEU A 477 4.07 -5.63 3.82
N GLY A 478 3.15 -5.17 4.66
CA GLY A 478 3.32 -3.96 5.45
C GLY A 478 3.14 -2.65 4.66
N ARG A 479 2.67 -2.71 3.39
CA ARG A 479 2.41 -1.52 2.59
C ARG A 479 1.15 -0.83 3.07
N PRO A 480 1.21 0.49 3.32
CA PRO A 480 0.03 1.25 3.74
C PRO A 480 -0.95 1.43 2.58
N TRP A 481 -2.23 1.19 2.84
CA TRP A 481 -3.34 1.45 1.93
C TRP A 481 -4.34 2.37 2.60
N GLN A 482 -4.63 3.49 1.98
CA GLN A 482 -5.70 4.36 2.43
C GLN A 482 -7.03 3.62 2.35
N VAL A 483 -7.76 3.60 3.46
CA VAL A 483 -9.11 3.06 3.57
C VAL A 483 -10.08 4.15 4.03
N GLY A 484 -9.88 4.70 5.22
CA GLY A 484 -10.72 5.77 5.76
C GLY A 484 -10.31 7.15 5.31
N THR A 485 -11.27 8.04 5.26
CA THR A 485 -11.09 9.45 4.91
C THR A 485 -12.10 10.33 5.64
N MET A 486 -11.66 11.52 6.08
CA MET A 486 -12.49 12.62 6.50
C MET A 486 -11.94 13.90 5.89
N GLN A 487 -12.74 14.55 5.04
CA GLN A 487 -12.31 15.70 4.26
C GLN A 487 -13.25 16.88 4.45
N VAL A 488 -12.69 18.07 4.58
CA VAL A 488 -13.46 19.33 4.74
C VAL A 488 -13.53 20.04 3.38
N ASP A 489 -14.74 20.42 2.96
CA ASP A 489 -15.01 21.10 1.71
C ASP A 489 -15.90 22.32 1.95
N PHE A 490 -15.34 23.50 1.73
CA PHE A 490 -16.05 24.78 1.77
C PHE A 490 -16.57 25.24 0.39
N SER A 491 -16.25 24.51 -0.67
CA SER A 491 -16.43 24.98 -2.06
C SER A 491 -17.60 24.32 -2.78
N MET A 492 -17.70 23.00 -2.76
CA MET A 492 -18.65 22.25 -3.60
C MET A 492 -20.12 22.58 -3.30
N PRO A 493 -20.57 22.70 -2.03
CA PRO A 493 -21.95 23.05 -1.76
C PRO A 493 -22.37 24.36 -2.44
N GLY A 494 -21.57 25.41 -2.31
CA GLY A 494 -21.84 26.72 -2.94
C GLY A 494 -21.82 26.67 -4.47
N ARG A 495 -20.90 25.92 -5.08
CA ARG A 495 -20.82 25.71 -6.53
C ARG A 495 -22.06 25.04 -7.12
N LEU A 496 -22.72 24.21 -6.31
CA LEU A 496 -23.97 23.53 -6.67
C LEU A 496 -25.22 24.21 -6.11
N GLY A 497 -25.10 25.40 -5.51
CA GLY A 497 -26.20 26.20 -5.01
C GLY A 497 -26.87 25.64 -3.75
N ALA A 498 -26.12 24.90 -2.92
CA ALA A 498 -26.62 24.44 -1.64
C ALA A 498 -26.63 25.57 -0.61
N GLU A 499 -27.80 25.81 0.02
CA GLU A 499 -28.01 26.84 1.02
C GLU A 499 -28.87 26.33 2.17
N TYR A 500 -28.74 26.97 3.32
CA TYR A 500 -29.65 26.82 4.44
C TYR A 500 -30.06 28.18 5.01
N VAL A 501 -31.21 28.24 5.65
CA VAL A 501 -31.66 29.44 6.39
C VAL A 501 -31.03 29.43 7.76
N ALA A 502 -30.20 30.41 8.04
CA ALA A 502 -29.54 30.61 9.34
C ALA A 502 -30.51 31.17 10.40
N GLU A 503 -30.08 31.24 11.65
CA GLU A 503 -30.88 31.73 12.79
C GLU A 503 -31.32 33.17 12.59
N ASP A 504 -30.51 33.98 11.96
CA ASP A 504 -30.80 35.38 11.59
C ASP A 504 -31.68 35.55 10.32
N ASN A 505 -32.25 34.44 9.82
CA ASN A 505 -33.01 34.37 8.56
C ASN A 505 -32.21 34.71 7.28
N THR A 506 -30.91 34.84 7.34
CA THR A 506 -30.06 34.93 6.14
C THR A 506 -29.85 33.56 5.51
N ARG A 507 -29.50 33.53 4.22
CA ARG A 507 -29.08 32.31 3.53
C ARG A 507 -27.59 32.15 3.61
N LYS A 508 -27.14 30.98 4.02
CA LYS A 508 -25.72 30.64 4.12
C LYS A 508 -25.45 29.33 3.40
N VAL A 509 -24.23 29.18 2.88
CA VAL A 509 -23.73 27.93 2.31
C VAL A 509 -23.26 27.01 3.42
N PRO A 510 -23.68 25.75 3.48
CA PRO A 510 -23.16 24.81 4.48
C PRO A 510 -21.73 24.39 4.15
N VAL A 511 -20.96 24.02 5.18
CA VAL A 511 -19.74 23.25 5.01
C VAL A 511 -20.13 21.80 4.73
N MET A 512 -19.36 21.13 3.89
CA MET A 512 -19.55 19.70 3.59
C MET A 512 -18.35 18.90 4.06
N LEU A 513 -18.62 17.87 4.86
CA LEU A 513 -17.61 16.89 5.26
C LEU A 513 -17.83 15.63 4.44
N HIS A 514 -16.80 15.18 3.73
CA HIS A 514 -16.79 13.90 3.03
C HIS A 514 -16.19 12.85 3.94
N ARG A 515 -16.84 11.71 4.10
CA ARG A 515 -16.32 10.65 4.97
C ARG A 515 -16.51 9.26 4.38
N ALA A 516 -15.52 8.42 4.60
CA ALA A 516 -15.60 6.98 4.41
C ALA A 516 -14.79 6.30 5.50
N ILE A 517 -15.23 5.17 6.04
CA ILE A 517 -14.49 4.40 7.05
C ILE A 517 -13.74 3.25 6.38
N VAL A 518 -14.46 2.36 5.69
CA VAL A 518 -13.83 1.25 4.97
C VAL A 518 -13.34 1.67 3.58
N GLY A 519 -13.83 2.82 3.08
CA GLY A 519 -13.50 3.35 1.78
C GLY A 519 -14.01 2.42 0.67
N SER A 520 -13.12 1.95 -0.21
CA SER A 520 -13.50 0.90 -1.16
C SER A 520 -13.74 -0.41 -0.42
N MET A 521 -14.95 -0.95 -0.54
CA MET A 521 -15.34 -2.27 0.00
C MET A 521 -14.40 -3.36 -0.53
N GLU A 522 -14.05 -3.30 -1.80
CA GLU A 522 -13.14 -4.24 -2.46
C GLU A 522 -11.76 -4.22 -1.81
N ARG A 523 -11.17 -3.03 -1.66
CA ARG A 523 -9.86 -2.87 -1.02
C ARG A 523 -9.89 -3.34 0.43
N PHE A 524 -10.88 -2.94 1.18
CA PHE A 524 -11.02 -3.33 2.58
C PHE A 524 -11.14 -4.84 2.74
N ILE A 525 -11.98 -5.51 1.91
CA ILE A 525 -12.11 -6.97 1.92
C ILE A 525 -10.80 -7.63 1.50
N GLY A 526 -10.07 -7.06 0.53
CA GLY A 526 -8.75 -7.55 0.13
C GLY A 526 -7.75 -7.54 1.30
N ILE A 527 -7.65 -6.40 2.01
CA ILE A 527 -6.80 -6.26 3.21
C ILE A 527 -7.28 -7.22 4.32
N LEU A 528 -8.58 -7.36 4.51
CA LEU A 528 -9.18 -8.26 5.49
C LEU A 528 -8.80 -9.73 5.24
N ILE A 529 -8.89 -10.18 3.97
CA ILE A 529 -8.46 -11.53 3.56
C ILE A 529 -7.00 -11.75 3.88
N GLU A 530 -6.12 -10.78 3.61
CA GLU A 530 -4.69 -10.86 3.88
C GLU A 530 -4.40 -10.84 5.39
N ASN A 531 -5.05 -9.96 6.14
CA ASN A 531 -4.90 -9.85 7.59
C ASN A 531 -5.18 -11.18 8.31
N TYR A 532 -6.28 -11.82 7.94
CA TYR A 532 -6.68 -13.13 8.48
C TYR A 532 -6.08 -14.33 7.72
N ALA A 533 -5.23 -14.10 6.72
CA ALA A 533 -4.74 -15.17 5.84
C ALA A 533 -5.87 -16.07 5.30
N GLY A 534 -7.04 -15.48 5.02
CA GLY A 534 -8.26 -16.17 4.60
C GLY A 534 -9.04 -16.89 5.70
N ALA A 535 -8.52 -16.94 6.94
CA ALA A 535 -9.16 -17.57 8.08
C ALA A 535 -10.09 -16.58 8.82
N LEU A 536 -11.09 -16.07 8.12
CA LEU A 536 -12.02 -15.05 8.64
C LEU A 536 -12.65 -15.49 9.97
N PRO A 537 -12.88 -14.55 10.93
CA PRO A 537 -13.56 -14.85 12.18
C PRO A 537 -15.00 -15.32 11.93
N LEU A 538 -15.59 -15.99 12.91
CA LEU A 538 -16.87 -16.67 12.77
C LEU A 538 -17.97 -15.74 12.20
N TRP A 539 -18.06 -14.52 12.67
CA TRP A 539 -19.10 -13.58 12.25
C TRP A 539 -18.99 -13.13 10.78
N LEU A 540 -17.76 -13.15 10.19
CA LEU A 540 -17.50 -12.82 8.79
C LEU A 540 -17.45 -14.04 7.86
N ALA A 541 -17.20 -15.22 8.40
CA ALA A 541 -16.96 -16.42 7.59
C ALA A 541 -18.18 -16.74 6.68
N PRO A 542 -17.99 -16.98 5.37
CA PRO A 542 -19.10 -17.25 4.44
C PRO A 542 -19.81 -18.57 4.76
N VAL A 543 -19.08 -19.55 5.26
CA VAL A 543 -19.60 -20.77 5.88
C VAL A 543 -19.03 -20.82 7.29
N GLN A 544 -19.91 -20.78 8.29
CA GLN A 544 -19.52 -20.74 9.69
C GLN A 544 -19.31 -22.14 10.26
N VAL A 545 -20.16 -23.07 9.84
CA VAL A 545 -20.19 -24.45 10.32
C VAL A 545 -20.38 -25.41 9.17
N ALA A 546 -19.53 -26.41 9.05
CA ALA A 546 -19.78 -27.60 8.22
C ALA A 546 -20.20 -28.77 9.08
N ILE A 547 -21.23 -29.54 8.66
CA ILE A 547 -21.69 -30.74 9.34
C ILE A 547 -21.44 -31.94 8.45
N LEU A 548 -20.69 -32.90 8.95
CA LEU A 548 -20.19 -34.05 8.20
C LEU A 548 -20.79 -35.34 8.79
N ASN A 549 -21.48 -36.14 7.97
CA ASN A 549 -21.86 -37.49 8.35
C ASN A 549 -20.72 -38.50 8.11
N ILE A 550 -20.62 -39.54 8.93
CA ILE A 550 -19.69 -40.66 8.73
C ILE A 550 -20.26 -41.63 7.69
N SER A 551 -21.58 -41.86 7.70
CA SER A 551 -22.30 -42.70 6.74
C SER A 551 -23.67 -42.12 6.44
N ASP A 552 -24.39 -42.66 5.45
CA ASP A 552 -25.74 -42.19 5.07
C ASP A 552 -26.77 -42.40 6.20
N ALA A 553 -26.52 -43.28 7.16
CA ALA A 553 -27.41 -43.52 8.28
C ALA A 553 -27.64 -42.29 9.17
N GLN A 554 -26.72 -41.32 9.17
CA GLN A 554 -26.82 -40.09 9.96
C GLN A 554 -27.38 -38.89 9.14
N ALA A 555 -27.67 -39.07 7.84
CA ALA A 555 -28.08 -37.98 6.95
C ALA A 555 -29.33 -37.22 7.42
N SER A 556 -30.32 -37.92 7.97
CA SER A 556 -31.52 -37.29 8.51
C SER A 556 -31.24 -36.42 9.72
N TYR A 557 -30.43 -36.90 10.64
CA TYR A 557 -30.01 -36.14 11.84
C TYR A 557 -29.14 -34.92 11.48
N VAL A 558 -28.20 -35.07 10.53
CA VAL A 558 -27.40 -33.94 10.03
C VAL A 558 -28.30 -32.84 9.46
N LYS A 559 -29.35 -33.17 8.69
CA LYS A 559 -30.32 -32.20 8.17
C LYS A 559 -31.11 -31.51 9.28
N GLU A 560 -31.45 -32.22 10.33
CA GLU A 560 -32.14 -31.67 11.50
C GLU A 560 -31.20 -30.65 12.24
N VAL A 561 -29.96 -31.02 12.48
CA VAL A 561 -28.95 -30.13 13.08
C VAL A 561 -28.73 -28.90 12.19
N GLU A 562 -28.59 -29.11 10.87
CA GLU A 562 -28.44 -28.00 9.91
C GLU A 562 -29.64 -27.02 9.98
N ALA A 563 -30.86 -27.54 10.01
CA ALA A 563 -32.06 -26.72 10.08
C ALA A 563 -32.10 -25.89 11.38
N ARG A 564 -31.76 -26.49 12.52
CA ARG A 564 -31.68 -25.78 13.82
C ARG A 564 -30.66 -24.67 13.83
N LEU A 565 -29.44 -24.93 13.32
CA LEU A 565 -28.38 -23.92 13.25
C LEU A 565 -28.75 -22.77 12.27
N LYS A 566 -29.34 -23.09 11.11
CA LYS A 566 -29.85 -22.11 10.16
C LYS A 566 -30.98 -21.25 10.74
N ALA A 567 -31.92 -21.85 11.47
CA ALA A 567 -32.99 -21.12 12.16
C ALA A 567 -32.44 -20.13 13.22
N ALA A 568 -31.27 -20.40 13.79
CA ALA A 568 -30.55 -19.51 14.69
C ALA A 568 -29.71 -18.42 13.95
N GLY A 569 -29.84 -18.32 12.62
CA GLY A 569 -29.16 -17.31 11.80
C GLY A 569 -27.71 -17.64 11.41
N LEU A 570 -27.28 -18.89 11.59
CA LEU A 570 -25.93 -19.31 11.23
C LEU A 570 -25.85 -19.78 9.76
N ARG A 571 -24.71 -19.52 9.11
CA ARG A 571 -24.39 -19.97 7.75
C ARG A 571 -23.78 -21.37 7.80
N VAL A 572 -24.58 -22.37 7.48
CA VAL A 572 -24.25 -23.79 7.68
C VAL A 572 -24.26 -24.55 6.36
N HIS A 573 -23.33 -25.48 6.21
CA HIS A 573 -23.23 -26.40 5.09
C HIS A 573 -23.21 -27.85 5.57
N ALA A 574 -24.17 -28.66 5.14
CA ALA A 574 -24.19 -30.10 5.38
C ALA A 574 -23.47 -30.84 4.24
N ASP A 575 -22.41 -31.53 4.54
CA ASP A 575 -21.67 -32.36 3.58
C ASP A 575 -22.08 -33.84 3.75
N LEU A 576 -23.06 -34.23 2.94
CA LEU A 576 -23.62 -35.58 2.94
C LEU A 576 -23.00 -36.50 1.87
N ARG A 577 -21.90 -36.09 1.21
CA ARG A 577 -21.25 -36.89 0.18
C ARG A 577 -20.78 -38.23 0.77
N ASN A 578 -20.85 -39.28 -0.05
CA ASN A 578 -20.34 -40.60 0.31
C ASN A 578 -18.80 -40.63 0.13
N GLU A 579 -18.11 -39.95 1.06
CA GLU A 579 -16.65 -39.83 1.10
C GLU A 579 -16.12 -40.17 2.50
N LYS A 580 -14.85 -40.59 2.60
CA LYS A 580 -14.20 -40.84 3.89
C LYS A 580 -14.23 -39.59 4.76
N ILE A 581 -14.62 -39.73 6.01
CA ILE A 581 -14.72 -38.62 6.96
C ILE A 581 -13.40 -37.82 7.08
N THR A 582 -12.26 -38.49 7.03
CA THR A 582 -10.95 -37.82 7.06
C THR A 582 -10.72 -36.92 5.83
N TYR A 583 -11.21 -37.34 4.66
CA TYR A 583 -11.17 -36.52 3.43
C TYR A 583 -12.06 -35.29 3.56
N LYS A 584 -13.31 -35.43 4.00
CA LYS A 584 -14.23 -34.32 4.24
C LYS A 584 -13.64 -33.31 5.24
N ILE A 585 -13.13 -33.79 6.39
CA ILE A 585 -12.49 -32.93 7.39
C ILE A 585 -11.34 -32.14 6.77
N ARG A 586 -10.46 -32.81 6.01
CA ARG A 586 -9.32 -32.16 5.34
C ARG A 586 -9.77 -31.07 4.37
N GLU A 587 -10.76 -31.37 3.53
CA GLU A 587 -11.28 -30.45 2.52
C GLU A 587 -11.84 -29.18 3.18
N HIS A 588 -12.69 -29.31 4.19
CA HIS A 588 -13.24 -28.17 4.94
C HIS A 588 -12.16 -27.44 5.77
N SER A 589 -11.15 -28.12 6.25
CA SER A 589 -10.00 -27.47 6.94
C SER A 589 -9.17 -26.63 5.97
N VAL A 590 -8.94 -27.09 4.74
CA VAL A 590 -8.27 -26.30 3.68
C VAL A 590 -9.07 -25.07 3.31
N GLN A 591 -10.41 -25.14 3.34
CA GLN A 591 -11.32 -24.00 3.17
C GLN A 591 -11.37 -23.07 4.40
N LYS A 592 -10.57 -23.36 5.45
CA LYS A 592 -10.40 -22.53 6.66
C LYS A 592 -11.70 -22.23 7.42
N LEU A 593 -12.65 -23.17 7.40
CA LEU A 593 -13.91 -23.03 8.12
C LEU A 593 -13.67 -22.87 9.64
N PRO A 594 -14.46 -22.00 10.31
CA PRO A 594 -14.36 -21.85 11.77
C PRO A 594 -14.67 -23.13 12.54
N TYR A 595 -15.75 -23.83 12.17
CA TYR A 595 -16.21 -25.02 12.86
C TYR A 595 -16.55 -26.15 11.90
N ILE A 596 -16.18 -27.37 12.29
CA ILE A 596 -16.53 -28.62 11.64
C ILE A 596 -17.19 -29.52 12.67
N LEU A 597 -18.40 -29.97 12.42
CA LEU A 597 -19.14 -30.93 13.22
C LEU A 597 -19.07 -32.30 12.58
N VAL A 598 -18.76 -33.31 13.34
CA VAL A 598 -18.76 -34.72 12.89
C VAL A 598 -19.89 -35.45 13.58
N VAL A 599 -20.66 -36.19 12.80
CA VAL A 599 -21.82 -36.95 13.26
C VAL A 599 -21.66 -38.40 12.87
N GLY A 600 -21.52 -39.26 13.84
CA GLY A 600 -21.62 -40.71 13.75
C GLY A 600 -22.86 -41.24 14.43
N ASP A 601 -22.97 -42.56 14.61
CA ASP A 601 -24.12 -43.17 15.28
C ASP A 601 -24.23 -42.75 16.75
N LYS A 602 -23.11 -42.60 17.44
CA LYS A 602 -23.07 -42.17 18.85
C LYS A 602 -23.63 -40.77 19.04
N GLU A 603 -23.23 -39.86 18.19
CA GLU A 603 -23.68 -38.45 18.21
C GLU A 603 -25.19 -38.39 17.89
N ARG A 604 -25.64 -39.09 16.86
CA ARG A 604 -27.06 -39.19 16.49
C ARG A 604 -27.90 -39.74 17.66
N ASP A 605 -27.50 -40.86 18.25
CA ASP A 605 -28.28 -41.55 19.27
C ASP A 605 -28.31 -40.76 20.59
N ALA A 606 -27.30 -39.94 20.86
CA ALA A 606 -27.19 -39.08 22.01
C ALA A 606 -27.72 -37.66 21.78
N ASN A 607 -28.20 -37.30 20.56
CA ASN A 607 -28.59 -35.93 20.15
C ASN A 607 -27.47 -34.90 20.39
N THR A 608 -26.24 -35.25 20.03
CA THR A 608 -25.02 -34.43 20.17
C THR A 608 -24.27 -34.29 18.85
N VAL A 609 -23.20 -33.52 18.85
CA VAL A 609 -22.24 -33.39 17.75
C VAL A 609 -20.80 -33.40 18.29
N ALA A 610 -19.87 -34.03 17.58
CA ALA A 610 -18.45 -33.89 17.87
C ALA A 610 -17.93 -32.61 17.19
N VAL A 611 -17.40 -31.67 17.96
CA VAL A 611 -17.08 -30.30 17.52
C VAL A 611 -15.58 -30.15 17.35
N ARG A 612 -15.17 -29.67 16.18
CA ARG A 612 -13.79 -29.26 15.88
C ARG A 612 -13.76 -27.79 15.50
N ALA A 613 -12.91 -27.03 16.18
CA ALA A 613 -12.61 -25.66 15.78
C ALA A 613 -11.46 -25.63 14.76
N ARG A 614 -11.26 -24.48 14.15
CA ARG A 614 -10.16 -24.21 13.20
C ARG A 614 -8.81 -24.61 13.79
N GLY A 615 -7.87 -25.03 12.93
CA GLY A 615 -6.59 -25.57 13.37
C GLY A 615 -6.67 -27.01 13.88
N ASN A 616 -7.79 -27.70 13.61
CA ASN A 616 -8.07 -29.08 14.01
C ASN A 616 -8.13 -29.28 15.54
N VAL A 617 -8.51 -28.23 16.27
CA VAL A 617 -8.69 -28.25 17.73
C VAL A 617 -9.96 -29.05 18.07
N ASP A 618 -9.81 -30.15 18.77
CA ASP A 618 -10.94 -30.97 19.22
C ASP A 618 -11.57 -30.34 20.49
N LEU A 619 -12.84 -29.97 20.39
CA LEU A 619 -13.62 -29.39 21.48
C LEU A 619 -14.51 -30.41 22.18
N GLY A 620 -14.43 -31.68 21.75
CA GLY A 620 -15.22 -32.80 22.31
C GLY A 620 -16.65 -32.82 21.78
N VAL A 621 -17.51 -33.55 22.48
CA VAL A 621 -18.91 -33.74 22.14
C VAL A 621 -19.78 -32.71 22.88
N MET A 622 -20.69 -32.06 22.18
CA MET A 622 -21.58 -31.04 22.74
C MET A 622 -23.03 -31.32 22.35
N SER A 623 -23.97 -30.89 23.20
CA SER A 623 -25.38 -30.75 22.80
C SER A 623 -25.54 -29.60 21.80
N ILE A 624 -26.58 -29.65 20.97
CA ILE A 624 -26.84 -28.58 20.00
C ILE A 624 -27.07 -27.23 20.68
N ASP A 625 -27.70 -27.23 21.86
CA ASP A 625 -27.98 -25.98 22.59
C ASP A 625 -26.70 -25.35 23.14
N ALA A 626 -25.78 -26.13 23.72
CA ALA A 626 -24.47 -25.64 24.17
C ALA A 626 -23.62 -25.11 23.00
N LEU A 627 -23.68 -25.77 21.85
CA LEU A 627 -23.00 -25.30 20.63
C LEU A 627 -23.59 -23.98 20.16
N LEU A 628 -24.93 -23.85 20.12
CA LEU A 628 -25.62 -22.62 19.69
C LEU A 628 -25.26 -21.44 20.61
N GLU A 629 -25.31 -21.63 21.92
CA GLU A 629 -24.91 -20.60 22.90
C GLU A 629 -23.47 -20.11 22.65
N ARG A 630 -22.55 -21.05 22.45
CA ARG A 630 -21.14 -20.74 22.14
C ARG A 630 -21.02 -19.92 20.85
N LEU A 631 -21.59 -20.39 19.76
CA LEU A 631 -21.47 -19.75 18.44
C LEU A 631 -22.15 -18.37 18.41
N GLN A 632 -23.30 -18.22 19.03
CA GLN A 632 -24.00 -16.94 19.14
C GLN A 632 -23.22 -15.94 19.98
N SER A 633 -22.62 -16.38 21.09
CA SER A 633 -21.74 -15.53 21.91
C SER A 633 -20.51 -15.06 21.11
N GLU A 634 -19.86 -15.96 20.36
CA GLU A 634 -18.71 -15.63 19.53
C GLU A 634 -19.05 -14.65 18.40
N VAL A 635 -20.21 -14.83 17.74
CA VAL A 635 -20.71 -13.88 16.74
C VAL A 635 -21.03 -12.53 17.34
N ALA A 636 -21.68 -12.49 18.50
CA ALA A 636 -22.10 -11.26 19.16
C ALA A 636 -20.89 -10.43 19.66
N THR A 637 -19.87 -11.09 20.20
CA THR A 637 -18.64 -10.45 20.67
C THR A 637 -17.64 -10.15 19.56
N LYS A 638 -17.91 -10.59 18.32
CA LYS A 638 -16.98 -10.49 17.18
C LYS A 638 -15.60 -11.07 17.53
N ALA A 639 -15.55 -12.20 18.24
CA ALA A 639 -14.30 -12.84 18.64
C ALA A 639 -13.42 -13.10 17.41
N LYS A 640 -12.10 -12.83 17.59
CA LYS A 640 -11.09 -12.91 16.53
C LYS A 640 -10.65 -14.36 16.25
#